data_936d1b9642b178d2120cd00cd04e8c9e
#
_entry.id   936d1b9642b178d2120cd00cd04e8c9e
#
_cell.length_a   1.000
_cell.length_b   1.000
_cell.length_c   1.000
_cell.angle_alpha   90.00
_cell.angle_beta   90.00
_cell.angle_gamma   90.00
#
_symmetry.space_group_name_H-M   'P 1'
#
loop_
_entity.id
_entity.type
_entity.pdbx_description
1 polymer ?
#
loop_
_entity_poly.entity_id
_entity_poly.type
_entity_poly.pdbx_seq_one_letter_code
_entity_poly.pdbx_strand_id
1 'polypeptide(L)'
;MLFIQQGLMAQTATLTGVLLDASNNPIENVNIQANQLGTTSNRNGFYKLDITADIEVKVTYSHINYKSVYVVFSLKDGEVYEFNPVLKLGIEQIETVVIKSTKRSALEGVTTISPQIIRTIKGAQPGVENLLKTLPGVNISNELSTQYSVRGGNFDENLVYVNDIEVYRPFLVRSGQQEGLSFVNSDMVQNLEFSAGGFQAKYGDKLSSVLDISYRKPKAFGILADINLLGGSLTAESLSKDSKFSTLMGLRYRDNTLLVDARETQTNYDPQFFDAQTYLTYKFNSKFELSFLGNITSNTYNYEPRTRQTNFGTLTDPIALLVFYQGQEKDAYRTYFGALKGTYQLNDALNLKLIASSFHTTEQEYFDILAQYRLGEVNNNIGDENLGEVEFSEGIGSQINHARNDLDALITTVEQRGDYKNNKHHFQWSIKYTNENIRDRVVEWEVIDSAGFSINPPNLDNFNTEPYAPNSGPLVPFENIRATNNTTVDRIQAFAQWNKRGTLGRHEVFYNLGIRAHQWKISGKGINANQQMVFSPRGQFSIKPEGSKDMLFRLSGGLYYQPPFYRELRGFDGTVNTNVKAQRSLHVVTGHEYSFKMWERPFKLVSEAYYKKITDVNPYTVENVRIRYAANNNAKAYAYGLDLRLNGEFVPGTESWFSFGYLKTEEAIAGREYIARPMDQRLKFGILFQDYVPNLPKMKMYLNLVYNTGVPGGSPSYADVYDYQNRLPDYKRADIGMSYVVVDEDNPAKSGWKSHFKALSLGFEIFNIFDVQNSITNTWVRDVYSKFQYAIPNYLTPRVFNLRVSMRF
;
A
#
# COMPACT_ATOMS: atom_id res chain seq x y z
N MET A 1 -53.35 -7.04 -36.82
CA MET A 1 -52.23 -7.98 -36.72
C MET A 1 -50.94 -7.13 -36.73
N LEU A 2 -50.46 -6.73 -35.55
CA LEU A 2 -49.24 -5.96 -35.42
C LEU A 2 -48.10 -6.97 -35.27
N PHE A 3 -47.20 -7.03 -36.23
CA PHE A 3 -45.94 -7.76 -36.12
C PHE A 3 -44.97 -6.89 -35.31
N ILE A 4 -44.71 -7.31 -34.07
CA ILE A 4 -43.58 -6.81 -33.29
C ILE A 4 -42.34 -7.53 -33.82
N GLN A 5 -41.52 -6.79 -34.57
CA GLN A 5 -40.17 -7.22 -34.96
C GLN A 5 -39.28 -7.13 -33.70
N GLN A 6 -39.10 -8.25 -33.01
CA GLN A 6 -38.04 -8.38 -32.01
C GLN A 6 -36.68 -8.33 -32.76
N GLY A 7 -36.00 -7.21 -32.66
CA GLY A 7 -34.59 -7.11 -33.04
C GLY A 7 -33.77 -8.10 -32.23
N LEU A 8 -33.18 -9.10 -32.89
CA LEU A 8 -32.14 -9.94 -32.30
C LEU A 8 -30.97 -9.01 -31.94
N MET A 9 -30.89 -8.62 -30.69
CA MET A 9 -29.69 -8.00 -30.14
C MET A 9 -28.62 -9.09 -30.15
N ALA A 10 -27.52 -8.87 -30.86
CA ALA A 10 -26.39 -9.78 -30.84
C ALA A 10 -25.82 -9.80 -29.42
N GLN A 11 -25.83 -10.96 -28.78
CA GLN A 11 -25.21 -11.18 -27.48
C GLN A 11 -23.71 -10.92 -27.61
N THR A 12 -23.15 -10.05 -26.76
CA THR A 12 -21.76 -9.63 -26.86
C THR A 12 -21.02 -9.83 -25.55
N ALA A 13 -19.78 -10.32 -25.65
CA ALA A 13 -18.82 -10.38 -24.58
C ALA A 13 -17.66 -9.41 -24.88
N THR A 14 -17.03 -8.88 -23.84
CA THR A 14 -15.92 -7.93 -23.98
C THR A 14 -14.61 -8.63 -23.65
N LEU A 15 -13.67 -8.61 -24.58
CA LEU A 15 -12.30 -9.06 -24.41
C LEU A 15 -11.39 -7.85 -24.17
N THR A 16 -10.71 -7.83 -23.02
CA THR A 16 -9.75 -6.79 -22.68
C THR A 16 -8.41 -7.42 -22.32
N GLY A 17 -7.33 -6.64 -22.32
CA GLY A 17 -6.04 -7.10 -21.83
C GLY A 17 -4.87 -6.28 -22.31
N VAL A 18 -3.67 -6.72 -21.92
CA VAL A 18 -2.40 -6.10 -22.30
C VAL A 18 -1.60 -7.10 -23.13
N LEU A 19 -1.19 -6.69 -24.32
CA LEU A 19 -0.32 -7.45 -25.21
C LEU A 19 1.13 -7.25 -24.79
N LEU A 20 1.81 -8.34 -24.50
CA LEU A 20 3.19 -8.35 -24.02
C LEU A 20 4.10 -9.13 -24.97
N ASP A 21 5.38 -8.77 -25.01
CA ASP A 21 6.41 -9.61 -25.61
C ASP A 21 6.93 -10.67 -24.63
N ALA A 22 7.79 -11.55 -25.08
CA ALA A 22 8.40 -12.60 -24.24
C ALA A 22 9.22 -12.04 -23.05
N SER A 23 9.53 -10.76 -23.08
CA SER A 23 10.23 -10.03 -22.02
C SER A 23 9.28 -9.20 -21.14
N ASN A 24 7.98 -9.42 -21.25
CA ASN A 24 6.89 -8.70 -20.56
C ASN A 24 6.84 -7.19 -20.91
N ASN A 25 7.29 -6.77 -22.09
CA ASN A 25 7.06 -5.40 -22.53
C ASN A 25 5.73 -5.29 -23.26
N PRO A 26 4.97 -4.20 -23.07
CA PRO A 26 3.75 -3.97 -23.82
C PRO A 26 4.04 -3.77 -25.33
N ILE A 27 3.17 -4.33 -26.16
CA ILE A 27 3.28 -4.20 -27.62
C ILE A 27 2.19 -3.25 -28.11
N GLU A 28 2.59 -2.12 -28.68
CA GLU A 28 1.72 -1.15 -29.32
C GLU A 28 1.37 -1.58 -30.75
N ASN A 29 0.20 -1.15 -31.24
CA ASN A 29 -0.24 -1.34 -32.63
C ASN A 29 -0.35 -2.83 -33.04
N VAL A 30 -0.60 -3.73 -32.09
CA VAL A 30 -1.02 -5.09 -32.43
C VAL A 30 -2.45 -5.02 -32.96
N ASN A 31 -2.68 -5.55 -34.13
CA ASN A 31 -4.01 -5.71 -34.69
C ASN A 31 -4.69 -6.93 -34.06
N ILE A 32 -5.82 -6.72 -33.39
CA ILE A 32 -6.65 -7.74 -32.75
C ILE A 32 -7.93 -7.85 -33.56
N GLN A 33 -8.15 -8.99 -34.21
CA GLN A 33 -9.25 -9.22 -35.13
C GLN A 33 -10.05 -10.44 -34.72
N ALA A 34 -11.37 -10.28 -34.67
CA ALA A 34 -12.35 -11.32 -34.40
C ALA A 34 -13.46 -11.24 -35.48
N ASN A 35 -13.43 -12.16 -36.44
CA ASN A 35 -14.35 -12.14 -37.60
C ASN A 35 -14.27 -10.77 -38.35
N GLN A 36 -15.36 -9.99 -38.30
CA GLN A 36 -15.44 -8.66 -38.93
C GLN A 36 -15.16 -7.52 -37.95
N LEU A 37 -14.96 -7.82 -36.65
CA LEU A 37 -14.67 -6.84 -35.62
C LEU A 37 -13.16 -6.79 -35.33
N GLY A 38 -12.63 -5.61 -35.08
CA GLY A 38 -11.20 -5.47 -34.81
C GLY A 38 -10.91 -4.24 -33.97
N THR A 39 -9.76 -4.28 -33.28
CA THR A 39 -9.20 -3.18 -32.51
C THR A 39 -7.67 -3.24 -32.59
N THR A 40 -6.99 -2.22 -32.13
CA THR A 40 -5.52 -2.20 -32.01
C THR A 40 -5.11 -1.94 -30.58
N SER A 41 -3.99 -2.55 -30.15
CA SER A 41 -3.43 -2.23 -28.84
C SER A 41 -2.80 -0.84 -28.85
N ASN A 42 -3.01 -0.10 -27.75
CA ASN A 42 -2.37 1.20 -27.54
C ASN A 42 -0.91 1.04 -27.09
N ARG A 43 -0.20 2.14 -26.80
CA ARG A 43 1.20 2.17 -26.37
C ARG A 43 1.51 1.38 -25.10
N ASN A 44 0.51 1.19 -24.25
CA ASN A 44 0.66 0.38 -23.05
C ASN A 44 0.32 -1.10 -23.31
N GLY A 45 0.15 -1.49 -24.58
CA GLY A 45 -0.26 -2.82 -24.99
C GLY A 45 -1.75 -3.12 -24.70
N PHE A 46 -2.50 -2.17 -24.14
CA PHE A 46 -3.89 -2.38 -23.77
C PHE A 46 -4.79 -2.43 -25.00
N TYR A 47 -5.74 -3.37 -25.00
CA TYR A 47 -6.78 -3.48 -25.99
C TYR A 47 -8.13 -3.81 -25.36
N LYS A 48 -9.20 -3.44 -26.06
CA LYS A 48 -10.59 -3.80 -25.76
C LYS A 48 -11.27 -4.16 -27.06
N LEU A 49 -11.92 -5.31 -27.12
CA LEU A 49 -12.65 -5.82 -28.28
C LEU A 49 -13.94 -6.48 -27.81
N ASP A 50 -15.07 -6.05 -28.37
CA ASP A 50 -16.33 -6.71 -28.17
C ASP A 50 -16.48 -7.83 -29.20
N ILE A 51 -16.78 -9.05 -28.75
CA ILE A 51 -16.96 -10.24 -29.57
C ILE A 51 -18.34 -10.87 -29.36
N THR A 52 -18.79 -11.67 -30.31
CA THR A 52 -20.07 -12.38 -30.16
C THR A 52 -19.96 -13.41 -29.02
N ALA A 53 -20.94 -13.36 -28.11
CA ALA A 53 -21.04 -14.30 -27.00
C ALA A 53 -21.68 -15.64 -27.41
N ASP A 54 -21.52 -16.65 -26.53
CA ASP A 54 -22.11 -17.98 -26.59
C ASP A 54 -21.76 -18.82 -27.84
N ILE A 55 -20.76 -18.37 -28.59
CA ILE A 55 -20.19 -19.13 -29.75
C ILE A 55 -18.65 -19.12 -29.62
N GLU A 56 -18.02 -20.07 -30.34
CA GLU A 56 -16.57 -20.05 -30.50
C GLU A 56 -16.13 -18.93 -31.46
N VAL A 57 -15.38 -17.96 -30.96
CA VAL A 57 -14.84 -16.83 -31.73
C VAL A 57 -13.33 -16.94 -31.78
N LYS A 58 -12.78 -17.01 -33.00
CA LYS A 58 -11.34 -16.97 -33.23
C LYS A 58 -10.88 -15.52 -33.24
N VAL A 59 -10.04 -15.15 -32.27
CA VAL A 59 -9.41 -13.85 -32.19
C VAL A 59 -7.93 -13.97 -32.56
N THR A 60 -7.50 -13.17 -33.54
CA THR A 60 -6.13 -13.16 -34.04
C THR A 60 -5.42 -11.88 -33.60
N TYR A 61 -4.25 -12.05 -33.03
CA TYR A 61 -3.33 -11.01 -32.61
C TYR A 61 -2.15 -10.96 -33.58
N SER A 62 -1.99 -9.90 -34.34
CA SER A 62 -0.95 -9.78 -35.37
C SER A 62 -0.20 -8.46 -35.30
N HIS A 63 1.11 -8.50 -35.48
CA HIS A 63 1.98 -7.34 -35.51
C HIS A 63 3.19 -7.62 -36.42
N ILE A 64 3.69 -6.57 -37.09
CA ILE A 64 4.73 -6.70 -38.11
C ILE A 64 6.03 -7.35 -37.62
N ASN A 65 6.36 -7.17 -36.35
CA ASN A 65 7.61 -7.68 -35.74
C ASN A 65 7.42 -8.93 -34.89
N TYR A 66 6.20 -9.46 -34.76
CA TYR A 66 5.90 -10.58 -33.88
C TYR A 66 5.16 -11.70 -34.63
N LYS A 67 5.36 -12.94 -34.21
CA LYS A 67 4.57 -14.07 -34.70
C LYS A 67 3.09 -13.84 -34.34
N SER A 68 2.23 -13.93 -35.34
CA SER A 68 0.78 -13.86 -35.10
C SER A 68 0.32 -15.03 -34.23
N VAL A 69 -0.52 -14.74 -33.27
CA VAL A 69 -1.13 -15.73 -32.38
C VAL A 69 -2.64 -15.65 -32.57
N TYR A 70 -3.32 -16.79 -32.63
CA TYR A 70 -4.76 -16.78 -32.49
C TYR A 70 -5.23 -17.60 -31.28
N VAL A 71 -6.35 -17.19 -30.75
CA VAL A 71 -6.98 -17.82 -29.58
C VAL A 71 -8.46 -17.97 -29.90
N VAL A 72 -9.02 -19.13 -29.56
CA VAL A 72 -10.45 -19.34 -29.67
C VAL A 72 -11.07 -19.08 -28.29
N PHE A 73 -12.02 -18.15 -28.26
CA PHE A 73 -12.79 -17.80 -27.07
C PHE A 73 -14.21 -18.31 -27.23
N SER A 74 -14.75 -18.81 -26.14
CA SER A 74 -16.17 -19.09 -25.97
C SER A 74 -16.61 -18.38 -24.70
N LEU A 75 -17.06 -17.14 -24.85
CA LEU A 75 -17.44 -16.26 -23.77
C LEU A 75 -18.98 -16.15 -23.70
N LYS A 76 -19.49 -15.91 -22.51
CA LYS A 76 -20.92 -15.77 -22.27
C LYS A 76 -21.37 -14.35 -22.46
N ASP A 77 -22.68 -14.19 -22.66
CA ASP A 77 -23.26 -12.86 -22.76
C ASP A 77 -22.96 -12.01 -21.52
N GLY A 78 -22.47 -10.80 -21.75
CA GLY A 78 -22.02 -9.87 -20.72
C GLY A 78 -20.67 -10.20 -20.07
N GLU A 79 -20.01 -11.28 -20.46
CA GLU A 79 -18.71 -11.62 -19.90
C GLU A 79 -17.65 -10.59 -20.29
N VAL A 80 -16.95 -10.04 -19.28
CA VAL A 80 -15.73 -9.28 -19.48
C VAL A 80 -14.54 -10.19 -19.23
N TYR A 81 -13.83 -10.51 -20.30
CA TYR A 81 -12.69 -11.44 -20.23
C TYR A 81 -11.39 -10.67 -20.42
N GLU A 82 -10.49 -10.76 -19.43
CA GLU A 82 -9.15 -10.18 -19.52
C GLU A 82 -8.17 -11.24 -20.04
N PHE A 83 -7.55 -10.98 -21.19
CA PHE A 83 -6.55 -11.84 -21.79
C PHE A 83 -5.30 -11.06 -22.15
N ASN A 84 -4.17 -11.45 -21.59
CA ASN A 84 -2.87 -10.82 -21.79
C ASN A 84 -1.95 -11.74 -22.61
N PRO A 85 -2.06 -11.75 -23.96
CA PRO A 85 -1.24 -12.61 -24.80
C PRO A 85 0.21 -12.13 -24.82
N VAL A 86 1.12 -13.10 -24.80
CA VAL A 86 2.54 -12.87 -24.99
C VAL A 86 2.91 -13.23 -26.42
N LEU A 87 3.36 -12.24 -27.22
CA LEU A 87 3.80 -12.43 -28.58
C LEU A 87 5.32 -12.65 -28.62
N LYS A 88 5.75 -13.62 -29.42
CA LYS A 88 7.19 -13.89 -29.65
C LYS A 88 7.67 -13.16 -30.90
N LEU A 89 8.88 -12.56 -30.86
CA LEU A 89 9.55 -11.99 -32.03
C LEU A 89 9.80 -13.08 -33.11
N GLY A 90 9.53 -12.78 -34.35
CA GLY A 90 9.83 -13.73 -35.45
C GLY A 90 9.32 -13.30 -36.81
N ILE A 91 10.18 -13.43 -37.78
CA ILE A 91 9.92 -13.42 -39.21
C ILE A 91 9.82 -14.90 -39.59
N GLU A 92 8.64 -15.49 -39.62
CA GLU A 92 8.23 -16.64 -40.42
C GLU A 92 7.01 -17.36 -39.83
N GLN A 93 6.14 -17.75 -40.77
CA GLN A 93 4.97 -18.65 -40.72
C GLN A 93 4.15 -18.84 -39.44
N ILE A 94 2.85 -18.66 -39.61
CA ILE A 94 1.79 -18.86 -38.61
C ILE A 94 1.78 -20.35 -38.18
N GLU A 95 2.38 -20.63 -37.05
CA GLU A 95 2.12 -21.86 -36.32
C GLU A 95 0.86 -21.71 -35.50
N THR A 96 -0.07 -22.66 -35.69
CA THR A 96 -1.35 -22.73 -34.99
C THR A 96 -1.12 -23.08 -33.53
N VAL A 97 -1.01 -22.12 -32.66
CA VAL A 97 -1.02 -22.32 -31.20
C VAL A 97 -2.43 -22.09 -30.69
N VAL A 98 -3.21 -23.15 -30.49
CA VAL A 98 -4.51 -23.07 -29.80
C VAL A 98 -4.23 -22.93 -28.32
N ILE A 99 -4.23 -21.71 -27.81
CA ILE A 99 -4.17 -21.45 -26.37
C ILE A 99 -5.60 -21.30 -25.89
N LYS A 100 -6.11 -22.27 -25.12
CA LYS A 100 -7.32 -22.06 -24.30
C LYS A 100 -6.95 -21.09 -23.21
N SER A 101 -7.42 -19.86 -23.31
CA SER A 101 -7.07 -18.82 -22.38
C SER A 101 -7.86 -18.96 -21.08
N THR A 102 -7.16 -19.11 -19.99
CA THR A 102 -7.71 -18.99 -18.63
C THR A 102 -7.17 -17.75 -17.97
N LYS A 103 -8.01 -16.95 -17.37
CA LYS A 103 -7.59 -15.76 -16.56
C LYS A 103 -6.61 -16.20 -15.49
N ARG A 104 -5.34 -15.85 -15.64
CA ARG A 104 -4.31 -16.28 -14.69
C ARG A 104 -4.46 -15.61 -13.35
N SER A 105 -4.54 -14.29 -13.35
CA SER A 105 -4.62 -13.48 -12.12
C SER A 105 -5.87 -13.76 -11.29
N ALA A 106 -7.03 -13.87 -11.94
CA ALA A 106 -8.30 -14.16 -11.26
C ALA A 106 -8.29 -15.55 -10.60
N LEU A 107 -7.79 -16.58 -11.30
CA LEU A 107 -7.66 -17.93 -10.75
C LEU A 107 -6.70 -18.01 -9.56
N GLU A 108 -5.68 -17.16 -9.53
CA GLU A 108 -4.67 -17.10 -8.47
C GLU A 108 -5.08 -16.20 -7.28
N GLY A 109 -6.27 -15.56 -7.31
CA GLY A 109 -6.75 -14.68 -6.24
C GLY A 109 -6.01 -13.34 -6.18
N VAL A 110 -5.56 -12.84 -7.33
CA VAL A 110 -4.79 -11.61 -7.45
C VAL A 110 -5.65 -10.53 -8.11
N THR A 111 -5.71 -9.37 -7.51
CA THR A 111 -6.34 -8.17 -8.09
C THR A 111 -5.31 -7.44 -8.94
N THR A 112 -5.55 -7.32 -10.23
CA THR A 112 -4.74 -6.49 -11.13
C THR A 112 -5.35 -5.10 -11.21
N ILE A 113 -4.53 -4.06 -11.11
CA ILE A 113 -4.96 -2.66 -11.25
C ILE A 113 -4.33 -2.08 -12.51
N SER A 114 -5.16 -1.43 -13.33
CA SER A 114 -4.71 -0.81 -14.56
C SER A 114 -3.67 0.29 -14.32
N PRO A 115 -2.51 0.27 -15.02
CA PRO A 115 -1.51 1.33 -14.92
C PRO A 115 -2.04 2.71 -15.32
N GLN A 116 -3.05 2.77 -16.18
CA GLN A 116 -3.67 4.02 -16.61
C GLN A 116 -4.37 4.72 -15.44
N ILE A 117 -5.09 3.97 -14.61
CA ILE A 117 -5.76 4.50 -13.41
C ILE A 117 -4.70 5.06 -12.45
N ILE A 118 -3.59 4.34 -12.25
CA ILE A 118 -2.49 4.77 -11.37
C ILE A 118 -1.93 6.13 -11.79
N ARG A 119 -1.82 6.40 -13.08
CA ARG A 119 -1.30 7.67 -13.61
C ARG A 119 -2.31 8.81 -13.60
N THR A 120 -3.59 8.49 -13.74
CA THR A 120 -4.67 9.48 -13.81
C THR A 120 -5.04 10.01 -12.42
N ILE A 121 -5.07 9.12 -11.42
CA ILE A 121 -5.52 9.43 -10.06
C ILE A 121 -4.31 9.40 -9.14
N LYS A 122 -3.65 10.54 -8.97
CA LYS A 122 -2.48 10.64 -8.10
C LYS A 122 -2.83 10.93 -6.63
N GLY A 123 -3.94 11.64 -6.37
CA GLY A 123 -4.38 11.98 -5.02
C GLY A 123 -3.39 12.87 -4.24
N ALA A 124 -3.69 13.10 -2.96
CA ALA A 124 -2.84 13.91 -2.09
C ALA A 124 -1.44 13.32 -1.89
N GLN A 125 -1.31 12.01 -1.87
CA GLN A 125 -0.03 11.29 -1.80
C GLN A 125 0.16 10.50 -3.11
N PRO A 126 1.11 10.88 -3.98
CA PRO A 126 1.34 10.18 -5.23
C PRO A 126 1.99 8.84 -4.95
N GLY A 127 1.30 7.75 -5.28
CA GLY A 127 1.79 6.39 -5.09
C GLY A 127 0.72 5.37 -5.44
N VAL A 128 1.15 4.14 -5.65
CA VAL A 128 0.24 3.01 -5.89
C VAL A 128 -0.63 2.70 -4.68
N GLU A 129 -0.14 3.00 -3.49
CA GLU A 129 -0.82 2.81 -2.21
C GLU A 129 -2.11 3.63 -2.13
N ASN A 130 -2.15 4.80 -2.79
CA ASN A 130 -3.34 5.63 -2.81
C ASN A 130 -4.53 4.95 -3.52
N LEU A 131 -4.26 4.14 -4.53
CA LEU A 131 -5.29 3.30 -5.16
C LEU A 131 -5.67 2.09 -4.30
N LEU A 132 -4.70 1.48 -3.63
CA LEU A 132 -4.98 0.37 -2.72
C LEU A 132 -5.97 0.80 -1.62
N LYS A 133 -5.92 2.06 -1.20
CA LYS A 133 -6.84 2.65 -0.21
C LYS A 133 -8.32 2.51 -0.59
N THR A 134 -8.64 2.46 -1.87
CA THR A 134 -10.02 2.31 -2.34
C THR A 134 -10.47 0.87 -2.45
N LEU A 135 -9.56 -0.10 -2.29
CA LEU A 135 -9.89 -1.53 -2.31
C LEU A 135 -10.52 -1.99 -0.99
N PRO A 136 -11.41 -2.98 -1.01
CA PRO A 136 -11.94 -3.56 0.22
C PRO A 136 -10.80 -4.26 0.99
N GLY A 137 -10.94 -4.34 2.32
CA GLY A 137 -9.95 -4.99 3.19
C GLY A 137 -8.63 -4.23 3.36
N VAL A 138 -8.40 -3.11 2.65
CA VAL A 138 -7.23 -2.24 2.82
C VAL A 138 -7.60 -1.01 3.61
N ASN A 139 -7.07 -0.84 4.79
CA ASN A 139 -7.38 0.24 5.70
C ASN A 139 -6.21 1.21 5.85
N ILE A 140 -6.54 2.46 6.15
CA ILE A 140 -5.59 3.55 6.36
C ILE A 140 -6.13 4.45 7.44
N SER A 141 -5.26 4.87 8.30
CA SER A 141 -5.53 5.87 9.33
C SER A 141 -5.07 7.27 8.92
N ASN A 142 -4.22 7.39 7.89
CA ASN A 142 -3.58 8.65 7.51
C ASN A 142 -3.37 8.73 5.99
N GLU A 143 -3.87 9.80 5.39
CA GLU A 143 -3.76 10.07 3.95
C GLU A 143 -2.36 10.45 3.49
N LEU A 144 -1.51 10.94 4.38
CA LEU A 144 -0.14 11.36 4.08
C LEU A 144 0.87 10.21 4.23
N SER A 145 0.45 9.08 4.78
CA SER A 145 1.28 7.89 4.92
C SER A 145 1.18 6.98 3.70
N THR A 146 2.28 6.35 3.33
CA THR A 146 2.32 5.23 2.38
C THR A 146 2.02 3.89 3.05
N GLN A 147 1.88 3.87 4.36
CA GLN A 147 1.49 2.68 5.12
C GLN A 147 0.03 2.33 4.84
N TYR A 148 -0.24 1.05 4.81
CA TYR A 148 -1.60 0.51 4.73
C TYR A 148 -1.69 -0.79 5.53
N SER A 149 -2.82 -0.99 6.15
CA SER A 149 -3.19 -2.21 6.88
C SER A 149 -4.08 -3.08 6.00
N VAL A 150 -3.90 -4.39 6.03
CA VAL A 150 -4.72 -5.30 5.25
C VAL A 150 -5.34 -6.36 6.15
N ARG A 151 -6.68 -6.40 6.17
CA ARG A 151 -7.45 -7.39 6.93
C ARG A 151 -6.97 -7.50 8.39
N GLY A 152 -6.83 -6.35 9.04
CA GLY A 152 -6.46 -6.25 10.46
C GLY A 152 -4.99 -6.50 10.79
N GLY A 153 -4.13 -6.68 9.79
CA GLY A 153 -2.69 -6.75 10.00
C GLY A 153 -2.06 -5.36 10.04
N ASN A 154 -0.90 -5.26 10.67
CA ASN A 154 -0.14 -4.02 10.71
C ASN A 154 0.55 -3.74 9.35
N PHE A 155 1.06 -2.54 9.15
CA PHE A 155 1.71 -2.14 7.89
C PHE A 155 2.97 -2.99 7.56
N ASP A 156 3.70 -3.45 8.58
CA ASP A 156 4.90 -4.29 8.46
C ASP A 156 4.57 -5.76 8.09
N GLU A 157 3.30 -6.14 8.09
CA GLU A 157 2.83 -7.45 7.63
C GLU A 157 2.61 -7.53 6.12
N ASN A 158 2.96 -6.50 5.36
CA ASN A 158 2.77 -6.42 3.90
C ASN A 158 4.10 -6.60 3.16
N LEU A 159 4.07 -7.32 2.03
CA LEU A 159 5.20 -7.49 1.13
C LEU A 159 5.08 -6.58 -0.07
N VAL A 160 6.19 -6.00 -0.50
CA VAL A 160 6.29 -5.26 -1.75
C VAL A 160 7.42 -5.84 -2.59
N TYR A 161 7.10 -6.21 -3.83
CA TYR A 161 8.05 -6.63 -4.84
C TYR A 161 8.05 -5.65 -6.02
N VAL A 162 9.24 -5.34 -6.52
CA VAL A 162 9.41 -4.60 -7.78
C VAL A 162 10.31 -5.42 -8.68
N ASN A 163 9.79 -5.85 -9.82
CA ASN A 163 10.52 -6.68 -10.81
C ASN A 163 11.13 -7.97 -10.20
N ASP A 164 10.38 -8.70 -9.38
CA ASP A 164 10.78 -9.87 -8.59
C ASP A 164 11.67 -9.58 -7.37
N ILE A 165 12.07 -8.34 -7.13
CA ILE A 165 12.99 -7.94 -6.05
C ILE A 165 12.18 -7.43 -4.87
N GLU A 166 12.42 -7.99 -3.68
CA GLU A 166 11.81 -7.52 -2.44
C GLU A 166 12.36 -6.15 -2.06
N VAL A 167 11.45 -5.26 -1.69
CA VAL A 167 11.77 -3.88 -1.30
C VAL A 167 11.57 -3.71 0.19
N TYR A 168 12.55 -3.13 0.84
CA TYR A 168 12.53 -2.82 2.27
C TYR A 168 12.11 -1.37 2.53
N ARG A 169 11.62 -1.12 3.73
CA ARG A 169 11.27 0.22 4.24
C ARG A 169 12.28 0.63 5.31
N PRO A 170 12.50 1.94 5.52
CA PRO A 170 13.23 2.42 6.69
C PRO A 170 12.66 1.88 7.99
N PHE A 171 13.49 1.67 8.99
CA PHE A 171 13.14 0.98 10.23
C PHE A 171 12.46 1.89 11.27
N LEU A 172 12.93 3.15 11.41
CA LEU A 172 12.46 4.06 12.46
C LEU A 172 11.21 4.86 12.06
N VAL A 173 10.76 4.77 10.81
CA VAL A 173 9.60 5.54 10.35
C VAL A 173 8.41 5.35 11.26
N ARG A 174 7.85 6.46 11.74
CA ARG A 174 6.74 6.49 12.68
C ARG A 174 5.42 6.19 12.00
N SER A 175 4.56 5.38 12.64
CA SER A 175 3.19 5.16 12.19
C SER A 175 2.39 6.45 12.31
N GLY A 176 1.64 6.80 11.26
CA GLY A 176 0.77 7.97 11.27
C GLY A 176 1.45 9.30 10.97
N GLN A 177 2.77 9.38 10.86
CA GLN A 177 3.48 10.50 10.25
C GLN A 177 3.65 10.30 8.75
N GLN A 178 4.11 11.35 8.08
CA GLN A 178 4.43 11.28 6.67
C GLN A 178 5.70 10.46 6.47
N GLU A 179 5.62 9.40 5.67
CA GLU A 179 6.75 8.50 5.44
C GLU A 179 7.53 8.82 4.18
N GLY A 180 7.22 9.94 3.57
CA GLY A 180 7.81 10.32 2.33
C GLY A 180 7.15 9.70 1.10
N LEU A 181 7.93 9.60 0.05
CA LEU A 181 7.49 8.97 -1.19
C LEU A 181 7.51 7.45 -1.06
N SER A 182 6.49 6.78 -1.60
CA SER A 182 6.55 5.34 -1.81
C SER A 182 7.81 4.95 -2.59
N PHE A 183 8.40 3.79 -2.28
CA PHE A 183 9.47 3.23 -3.12
C PHE A 183 9.01 3.11 -4.57
N VAL A 184 7.75 2.76 -4.78
CA VAL A 184 7.21 2.57 -6.12
C VAL A 184 6.96 3.91 -6.80
N ASN A 185 7.69 4.16 -7.88
CA ASN A 185 7.40 5.29 -8.75
C ASN A 185 6.26 4.91 -9.72
N SER A 186 5.08 5.51 -9.50
CA SER A 186 3.86 5.23 -10.28
C SER A 186 4.03 5.48 -11.78
N ASP A 187 4.89 6.43 -12.16
CA ASP A 187 5.16 6.77 -13.56
C ASP A 187 6.00 5.70 -14.28
N MET A 188 6.67 4.82 -13.53
CA MET A 188 7.46 3.70 -14.06
C MET A 188 6.67 2.38 -14.13
N VAL A 189 5.49 2.29 -13.48
CA VAL A 189 4.71 1.05 -13.36
C VAL A 189 4.10 0.62 -14.69
N GLN A 190 4.23 -0.66 -15.00
CA GLN A 190 3.55 -1.35 -16.09
C GLN A 190 2.39 -2.22 -15.59
N ASN A 191 2.63 -3.00 -14.54
CA ASN A 191 1.62 -3.90 -13.97
C ASN A 191 1.69 -3.86 -12.46
N LEU A 192 0.54 -3.96 -11.83
CA LEU A 192 0.37 -4.02 -10.39
C LEU A 192 -0.58 -5.14 -10.03
N GLU A 193 -0.07 -6.09 -9.25
CA GLU A 193 -0.81 -7.23 -8.73
C GLU A 193 -0.89 -7.14 -7.21
N PHE A 194 -2.09 -7.21 -6.67
CA PHE A 194 -2.34 -7.15 -5.23
C PHE A 194 -3.09 -8.38 -4.74
N SER A 195 -2.63 -8.96 -3.64
CA SER A 195 -3.29 -10.08 -2.95
C SER A 195 -3.47 -9.77 -1.46
N ALA A 196 -4.71 -9.74 -0.99
CA ALA A 196 -5.07 -9.47 0.40
C ALA A 196 -5.18 -10.76 1.24
N GLY A 197 -4.10 -11.55 1.33
CA GLY A 197 -4.05 -12.81 2.04
C GLY A 197 -4.31 -14.04 1.16
N GLY A 198 -4.08 -15.23 1.68
CA GLY A 198 -4.20 -16.46 0.92
C GLY A 198 -3.19 -16.61 -0.23
N PHE A 199 -2.12 -15.80 -0.26
CA PHE A 199 -1.15 -15.75 -1.34
C PHE A 199 -0.23 -16.98 -1.39
N GLN A 200 0.32 -17.24 -2.58
CA GLN A 200 1.13 -18.41 -2.91
C GLN A 200 2.47 -18.47 -2.16
N ALA A 201 3.10 -19.67 -2.10
CA ALA A 201 4.38 -19.89 -1.43
C ALA A 201 5.56 -19.15 -2.07
N LYS A 202 5.47 -18.74 -3.34
CA LYS A 202 6.49 -17.93 -4.01
C LYS A 202 6.74 -16.56 -3.34
N TYR A 203 5.73 -16.07 -2.63
CA TYR A 203 5.82 -14.82 -1.87
C TYR A 203 6.28 -15.08 -0.45
N GLY A 204 7.08 -14.16 0.09
CA GLY A 204 7.80 -14.33 1.33
C GLY A 204 6.95 -14.39 2.60
N ASP A 205 7.59 -14.13 3.70
CA ASP A 205 7.13 -14.47 5.03
C ASP A 205 6.53 -13.24 5.72
N LYS A 206 5.31 -12.93 5.37
CA LYS A 206 4.44 -11.89 5.94
C LYS A 206 3.02 -12.43 6.18
N LEU A 207 2.23 -11.71 6.99
CA LEU A 207 0.93 -12.21 7.46
C LEU A 207 -0.28 -11.58 6.77
N SER A 208 -0.10 -10.50 5.97
CA SER A 208 -1.28 -9.76 5.52
C SER A 208 -1.44 -9.67 4.02
N SER A 209 -0.50 -9.07 3.28
CA SER A 209 -0.68 -8.90 1.85
C SER A 209 0.61 -8.95 1.05
N VAL A 210 0.43 -9.02 -0.27
CA VAL A 210 1.52 -8.91 -1.24
C VAL A 210 1.12 -7.89 -2.31
N LEU A 211 2.05 -7.00 -2.60
CA LEU A 211 2.02 -6.05 -3.71
C LEU A 211 3.18 -6.39 -4.65
N ASP A 212 2.87 -6.92 -5.83
CA ASP A 212 3.85 -7.33 -6.84
C ASP A 212 3.76 -6.38 -8.04
N ILE A 213 4.85 -5.68 -8.32
CA ILE A 213 4.91 -4.58 -9.27
C ILE A 213 5.96 -4.87 -10.33
N SER A 214 5.59 -4.63 -11.58
CA SER A 214 6.52 -4.65 -12.70
C SER A 214 6.68 -3.25 -13.29
N TYR A 215 7.91 -2.80 -13.44
CA TYR A 215 8.23 -1.57 -14.16
C TYR A 215 8.23 -1.83 -15.67
N ARG A 216 7.86 -0.80 -16.44
CA ARG A 216 7.83 -0.91 -17.89
C ARG A 216 9.24 -0.96 -18.48
N LYS A 217 9.36 -1.66 -19.60
CA LYS A 217 10.55 -1.61 -20.44
C LYS A 217 10.29 -0.64 -21.60
N PRO A 218 11.09 0.41 -21.74
CA PRO A 218 10.95 1.40 -22.81
C PRO A 218 11.01 0.80 -24.20
N LYS A 219 10.26 1.39 -25.13
CA LYS A 219 10.27 1.02 -26.56
C LYS A 219 10.84 2.11 -27.46
N ALA A 220 10.82 3.34 -26.99
CA ALA A 220 11.30 4.52 -27.70
C ALA A 220 11.79 5.53 -26.68
N PHE A 221 12.42 6.61 -27.18
CA PHE A 221 12.71 7.76 -26.36
C PHE A 221 11.42 8.50 -25.97
N GLY A 222 11.33 8.86 -24.70
CA GLY A 222 10.22 9.65 -24.16
C GLY A 222 10.58 10.30 -22.84
N ILE A 223 9.93 11.41 -22.55
CA ILE A 223 10.02 12.13 -21.28
C ILE A 223 8.61 12.38 -20.80
N LEU A 224 8.34 12.05 -19.54
CA LEU A 224 7.12 12.39 -18.81
C LEU A 224 7.49 13.34 -17.69
N ALA A 225 6.89 14.52 -17.66
CA ALA A 225 7.01 15.47 -16.57
C ALA A 225 5.64 15.76 -15.97
N ASP A 226 5.59 15.77 -14.65
CA ASP A 226 4.39 16.12 -13.89
C ASP A 226 4.78 17.14 -12.83
N ILE A 227 4.14 18.29 -12.83
CA ILE A 227 4.42 19.40 -11.92
C ILE A 227 3.11 19.79 -11.25
N ASN A 228 3.13 19.95 -9.95
CA ASN A 228 1.98 20.39 -9.16
C ASN A 228 2.44 21.22 -7.97
N LEU A 229 1.48 21.83 -7.23
CA LEU A 229 1.81 22.72 -6.11
C LEU A 229 2.55 22.02 -4.95
N LEU A 230 2.48 20.70 -4.89
CA LEU A 230 3.10 19.90 -3.84
C LEU A 230 4.45 19.29 -4.27
N GLY A 231 4.92 19.59 -5.49
CA GLY A 231 6.17 19.04 -6.03
C GLY A 231 6.08 18.60 -7.48
N GLY A 232 6.92 17.66 -7.88
CA GLY A 232 6.93 17.18 -9.26
C GLY A 232 7.66 15.86 -9.47
N SER A 233 7.47 15.30 -10.66
CA SER A 233 8.19 14.13 -11.13
C SER A 233 8.68 14.31 -12.58
N LEU A 234 9.82 13.71 -12.86
CA LEU A 234 10.39 13.63 -14.21
C LEU A 234 10.77 12.18 -14.48
N THR A 235 10.21 11.59 -15.52
CA THR A 235 10.57 10.23 -15.94
C THR A 235 11.08 10.26 -17.37
N ALA A 236 12.30 9.76 -17.57
CA ALA A 236 12.92 9.63 -18.89
C ALA A 236 13.05 8.15 -19.27
N GLU A 237 12.76 7.85 -20.51
CA GLU A 237 12.85 6.48 -21.04
C GLU A 237 13.56 6.47 -22.39
N SER A 238 14.34 5.41 -22.63
CA SER A 238 15.00 5.22 -23.93
C SER A 238 15.26 3.76 -24.25
N LEU A 239 15.34 3.47 -25.54
CA LEU A 239 15.75 2.17 -26.07
C LEU A 239 16.85 2.41 -27.11
N SER A 240 17.94 1.66 -27.03
CA SER A 240 19.02 1.70 -28.03
C SER A 240 18.51 1.26 -29.40
N LYS A 241 19.19 1.73 -30.47
CA LYS A 241 18.81 1.42 -31.85
C LYS A 241 18.81 -0.09 -32.16
N ASP A 242 19.71 -0.83 -31.52
CA ASP A 242 19.78 -2.29 -31.62
C ASP A 242 18.78 -3.03 -30.68
N SER A 243 17.95 -2.30 -29.98
CA SER A 243 16.95 -2.79 -29.03
C SER A 243 17.51 -3.67 -27.89
N LYS A 244 18.81 -3.59 -27.64
CA LYS A 244 19.46 -4.38 -26.58
C LYS A 244 19.49 -3.69 -25.24
N PHE A 245 19.68 -2.37 -25.20
CA PHE A 245 19.77 -1.59 -23.97
C PHE A 245 18.55 -0.70 -23.80
N SER A 246 17.85 -0.87 -22.70
CA SER A 246 16.76 0.02 -22.33
C SER A 246 17.03 0.71 -20.99
N THR A 247 16.63 1.98 -20.92
CA THR A 247 16.82 2.84 -19.73
C THR A 247 15.49 3.45 -19.34
N LEU A 248 15.12 3.33 -18.08
CA LEU A 248 13.98 4.00 -17.48
C LEU A 248 14.47 4.66 -16.20
N MET A 249 14.39 5.98 -16.12
CA MET A 249 14.84 6.79 -14.97
C MET A 249 13.70 7.66 -14.49
N GLY A 250 13.57 7.82 -13.18
CA GLY A 250 12.57 8.67 -12.54
C GLY A 250 13.20 9.51 -11.45
N LEU A 251 12.86 10.78 -11.41
CA LEU A 251 13.17 11.71 -10.34
C LEU A 251 11.86 12.20 -9.75
N ARG A 252 11.77 12.28 -8.42
CA ARG A 252 10.61 12.83 -7.73
C ARG A 252 11.07 13.75 -6.60
N TYR A 253 10.42 14.88 -6.51
CA TYR A 253 10.53 15.79 -5.37
C TYR A 253 9.14 16.12 -4.86
N ARG A 254 9.00 16.18 -3.55
CA ARG A 254 7.74 16.53 -2.93
C ARG A 254 7.98 17.32 -1.64
N ASP A 255 7.16 18.36 -1.50
CA ASP A 255 7.07 19.19 -0.31
C ASP A 255 5.61 19.17 0.16
N ASN A 256 5.38 18.61 1.34
CA ASN A 256 4.04 18.50 1.88
C ASN A 256 3.66 19.65 2.84
N THR A 257 4.49 20.67 2.94
CA THR A 257 4.24 21.83 3.83
C THR A 257 2.85 22.42 3.59
N LEU A 258 2.45 22.58 2.32
CA LEU A 258 1.10 23.09 1.97
C LEU A 258 -0.05 22.19 2.46
N LEU A 259 0.18 20.89 2.66
CA LEU A 259 -0.83 19.97 3.16
C LEU A 259 -1.00 20.04 4.68
N VAL A 260 0.03 20.51 5.39
CA VAL A 260 0.08 20.47 6.85
C VAL A 260 0.13 21.86 7.48
N ASP A 261 0.58 22.90 6.77
CA ASP A 261 0.63 24.27 7.24
C ASP A 261 -0.72 25.00 7.06
N ALA A 262 -1.76 24.40 7.62
CA ALA A 262 -3.06 25.04 7.64
C ALA A 262 -3.21 25.92 8.90
N ARG A 263 -3.99 26.99 8.81
CA ARG A 263 -4.29 27.89 9.94
C ARG A 263 -4.79 27.16 11.19
N GLU A 264 -5.45 26.03 11.01
CA GLU A 264 -6.09 25.26 12.09
C GLU A 264 -5.12 24.31 12.81
N THR A 265 -4.07 23.82 12.14
CA THR A 265 -3.11 22.91 12.77
C THR A 265 -2.05 23.63 13.57
N GLN A 266 -1.80 24.93 13.32
CA GLN A 266 -0.83 25.80 14.00
C GLN A 266 0.54 25.13 14.25
N THR A 267 0.97 24.29 13.32
CA THR A 267 2.26 23.60 13.39
C THR A 267 3.18 24.13 12.30
N ASN A 268 4.47 24.28 12.62
CA ASN A 268 5.51 24.50 11.64
C ASN A 268 6.15 23.14 11.34
N TYR A 269 5.54 22.41 10.38
CA TYR A 269 5.99 21.08 9.99
C TYR A 269 6.37 21.09 8.52
N ASP A 270 7.63 20.80 8.24
CA ASP A 270 8.26 20.93 6.93
C ASP A 270 8.81 19.58 6.44
N PRO A 271 7.94 18.72 5.88
CA PRO A 271 8.33 17.41 5.36
C PRO A 271 8.72 17.51 3.88
N GLN A 272 9.97 17.19 3.58
CA GLN A 272 10.52 17.21 2.23
C GLN A 272 11.05 15.85 1.83
N PHE A 273 10.78 15.47 0.58
CA PHE A 273 11.09 14.15 0.04
C PHE A 273 11.74 14.25 -1.32
N PHE A 274 12.83 13.54 -1.49
CA PHE A 274 13.51 13.39 -2.77
C PHE A 274 13.74 11.90 -3.05
N ASP A 275 13.54 11.51 -4.30
CA ASP A 275 13.73 10.15 -4.79
C ASP A 275 14.28 10.15 -6.22
N ALA A 276 15.30 9.35 -6.44
CA ALA A 276 15.87 9.10 -7.75
C ALA A 276 15.94 7.60 -8.01
N GLN A 277 15.30 7.13 -9.08
CA GLN A 277 15.27 5.72 -9.45
C GLN A 277 15.77 5.47 -10.86
N THR A 278 16.35 4.30 -11.08
CA THR A 278 16.75 3.85 -12.40
C THR A 278 16.46 2.37 -12.56
N TYR A 279 15.93 2.00 -13.74
CA TYR A 279 15.78 0.61 -14.16
C TYR A 279 16.41 0.44 -15.53
N LEU A 280 17.51 -0.30 -15.57
CA LEU A 280 18.30 -0.56 -16.76
C LEU A 280 18.13 -2.02 -17.16
N THR A 281 18.01 -2.31 -18.43
CA THR A 281 18.03 -3.69 -18.93
C THR A 281 18.94 -3.81 -20.14
N TYR A 282 19.74 -4.88 -20.16
CA TYR A 282 20.61 -5.20 -21.28
C TYR A 282 20.41 -6.65 -21.73
N LYS A 283 20.02 -6.83 -22.98
CA LYS A 283 19.87 -8.14 -23.62
C LYS A 283 21.16 -8.52 -24.33
N PHE A 284 21.94 -9.43 -23.74
CA PHE A 284 23.14 -9.95 -24.37
C PHE A 284 22.81 -10.78 -25.62
N ASN A 285 21.79 -11.61 -25.50
CA ASN A 285 21.24 -12.42 -26.58
C ASN A 285 19.77 -12.81 -26.28
N SER A 286 19.16 -13.68 -27.09
CA SER A 286 17.79 -14.12 -26.90
C SER A 286 17.54 -14.92 -25.61
N LYS A 287 18.61 -15.46 -25.00
CA LYS A 287 18.51 -16.29 -23.78
C LYS A 287 18.92 -15.57 -22.49
N PHE A 288 19.76 -14.54 -22.58
CA PHE A 288 20.32 -13.91 -21.39
C PHE A 288 20.06 -12.40 -21.36
N GLU A 289 19.43 -11.96 -20.30
CA GLU A 289 19.14 -10.56 -19.98
C GLU A 289 19.67 -10.23 -18.58
N LEU A 290 20.35 -9.10 -18.46
CA LEU A 290 20.75 -8.49 -17.18
C LEU A 290 19.95 -7.23 -16.96
N SER A 291 19.42 -7.05 -15.75
CA SER A 291 18.74 -5.83 -15.34
C SER A 291 19.28 -5.29 -14.01
N PHE A 292 19.28 -3.98 -13.89
CA PHE A 292 19.68 -3.24 -12.69
C PHE A 292 18.54 -2.33 -12.25
N LEU A 293 18.17 -2.40 -10.98
CA LEU A 293 17.22 -1.51 -10.31
C LEU A 293 17.98 -0.74 -9.23
N GLY A 294 18.05 0.59 -9.35
CA GLY A 294 18.67 1.47 -8.36
C GLY A 294 17.68 2.48 -7.80
N ASN A 295 17.83 2.84 -6.53
CA ASN A 295 17.06 3.88 -5.88
C ASN A 295 17.91 4.62 -4.84
N ILE A 296 17.76 5.94 -4.80
CA ILE A 296 18.32 6.82 -3.77
C ILE A 296 17.17 7.68 -3.26
N THR A 297 16.94 7.66 -1.94
CA THR A 297 15.93 8.50 -1.29
C THR A 297 16.53 9.33 -0.17
N SER A 298 15.99 10.55 -0.01
CA SER A 298 16.28 11.42 1.13
C SER A 298 14.97 12.04 1.61
N ASN A 299 14.59 11.71 2.84
CA ASN A 299 13.39 12.24 3.48
C ASN A 299 13.84 13.04 4.71
N THR A 300 13.39 14.27 4.84
CA THR A 300 13.68 15.15 5.97
C THR A 300 12.38 15.67 6.55
N TYR A 301 12.36 15.76 7.87
CA TYR A 301 11.23 16.27 8.63
C TYR A 301 11.76 17.29 9.63
N ASN A 302 11.34 18.53 9.50
CA ASN A 302 11.57 19.54 10.49
C ASN A 302 10.21 19.87 11.11
N TYR A 303 10.15 19.83 12.42
CA TYR A 303 8.94 20.14 13.18
C TYR A 303 9.28 21.07 14.33
N GLU A 304 8.63 22.23 14.34
CA GLU A 304 8.65 23.18 15.41
C GLU A 304 7.22 23.35 15.91
N PRO A 305 6.87 22.69 17.02
CA PRO A 305 5.52 22.80 17.55
C PRO A 305 5.20 24.22 17.97
N ARG A 306 4.00 24.69 17.63
CA ARG A 306 3.50 26.00 18.02
C ARG A 306 2.46 25.84 19.13
N THR A 307 2.35 26.85 19.97
CA THR A 307 1.28 26.96 20.95
C THR A 307 -0.08 26.79 20.24
N ARG A 308 -0.90 25.91 20.74
CA ARG A 308 -2.22 25.63 20.16
C ARG A 308 -3.30 25.55 21.23
N GLN A 309 -4.51 25.88 20.82
CA GLN A 309 -5.74 25.66 21.57
C GLN A 309 -6.58 24.59 20.86
N THR A 310 -7.07 23.63 21.62
CA THR A 310 -8.00 22.62 21.11
C THR A 310 -9.22 22.63 22.00
N ASN A 311 -10.38 22.96 21.43
CA ASN A 311 -11.65 22.97 22.16
C ASN A 311 -12.31 21.60 22.07
N PHE A 312 -12.87 21.11 23.18
CA PHE A 312 -13.57 19.84 23.29
C PHE A 312 -14.63 19.91 24.39
N GLY A 313 -15.31 18.80 24.71
CA GLY A 313 -16.39 18.78 25.69
C GLY A 313 -17.76 18.86 25.04
N THR A 314 -18.74 19.45 25.75
CA THR A 314 -20.12 19.59 25.25
C THR A 314 -20.43 21.05 24.90
N LEU A 315 -21.55 21.31 24.23
CA LEU A 315 -21.99 22.67 23.92
C LEU A 315 -22.33 23.48 25.20
N THR A 316 -22.69 22.79 26.27
CA THR A 316 -23.02 23.41 27.57
C THR A 316 -21.81 23.53 28.47
N ASP A 317 -20.76 22.78 28.22
CA ASP A 317 -19.56 22.72 29.03
C ASP A 317 -18.34 22.54 28.13
N PRO A 318 -17.98 23.57 27.31
CA PRO A 318 -16.85 23.52 26.42
C PRO A 318 -15.57 23.79 27.18
N ILE A 319 -14.56 22.95 26.97
CA ILE A 319 -13.25 23.03 27.60
C ILE A 319 -12.21 23.25 26.50
N ALA A 320 -11.17 24.03 26.80
CA ALA A 320 -10.02 24.18 25.92
C ALA A 320 -8.76 23.59 26.56
N LEU A 321 -8.03 22.82 25.81
CA LEU A 321 -6.64 22.52 26.09
C LEU A 321 -5.75 23.54 25.39
N LEU A 322 -4.99 24.27 26.19
CA LEU A 322 -3.93 25.15 25.71
C LEU A 322 -2.59 24.43 25.91
N VAL A 323 -1.85 24.25 24.84
CA VAL A 323 -0.51 23.65 24.89
C VAL A 323 0.52 24.67 24.44
N PHE A 324 1.38 25.04 25.33
CA PHE A 324 2.52 25.93 25.05
C PHE A 324 3.72 25.05 24.73
N TYR A 325 4.17 25.07 23.48
CA TYR A 325 5.31 24.30 23.03
C TYR A 325 6.58 25.14 22.94
N GLN A 326 7.72 24.50 23.25
CA GLN A 326 9.05 24.97 22.93
C GLN A 326 9.90 23.79 22.44
N GLY A 327 10.79 24.05 21.49
CA GLY A 327 11.74 23.06 21.01
C GLY A 327 11.54 22.73 19.55
N GLN A 328 12.18 21.65 19.12
CA GLN A 328 12.20 21.24 17.72
C GLN A 328 12.40 19.72 17.58
N GLU A 329 12.00 19.22 16.44
CA GLU A 329 12.28 17.85 15.99
C GLU A 329 12.90 17.91 14.59
N LYS A 330 13.95 17.10 14.39
CA LYS A 330 14.62 16.95 13.09
C LYS A 330 14.88 15.48 12.85
N ASP A 331 14.15 14.94 11.87
CA ASP A 331 14.31 13.55 11.45
C ASP A 331 14.88 13.50 10.04
N ALA A 332 15.78 12.56 9.80
CA ALA A 332 16.39 12.35 8.49
C ALA A 332 16.50 10.85 8.17
N TYR A 333 16.02 10.48 6.99
CA TYR A 333 16.09 9.11 6.50
C TYR A 333 16.74 9.13 5.12
N ARG A 334 17.89 8.45 4.97
CA ARG A 334 18.60 8.32 3.70
C ARG A 334 18.74 6.86 3.34
N THR A 335 18.28 6.51 2.15
CA THR A 335 18.29 5.13 1.69
C THR A 335 18.99 5.03 0.34
N TYR A 336 19.84 4.03 0.22
CA TYR A 336 20.50 3.62 -1.02
C TYR A 336 20.14 2.17 -1.30
N PHE A 337 19.59 1.92 -2.46
CA PHE A 337 19.19 0.58 -2.88
C PHE A 337 19.75 0.28 -4.26
N GLY A 338 20.31 -0.91 -4.43
CA GLY A 338 20.76 -1.42 -5.71
C GLY A 338 20.48 -2.91 -5.83
N ALA A 339 19.99 -3.34 -6.99
CA ALA A 339 19.76 -4.74 -7.27
C ALA A 339 20.10 -5.11 -8.71
N LEU A 340 20.83 -6.21 -8.87
CA LEU A 340 21.14 -6.84 -10.15
C LEU A 340 20.32 -8.11 -10.30
N LYS A 341 19.72 -8.30 -11.48
CA LYS A 341 18.99 -9.52 -11.83
C LYS A 341 19.44 -10.03 -13.19
N GLY A 342 20.07 -11.21 -13.19
CA GLY A 342 20.35 -11.99 -14.41
C GLY A 342 19.19 -12.94 -14.67
N THR A 343 18.64 -12.94 -15.87
CA THR A 343 17.59 -13.86 -16.32
C THR A 343 18.15 -14.69 -17.46
N TYR A 344 18.15 -16.02 -17.29
CA TYR A 344 18.64 -16.97 -18.28
C TYR A 344 17.57 -17.94 -18.68
N GLN A 345 17.13 -17.87 -19.93
CA GLN A 345 16.17 -18.79 -20.53
C GLN A 345 16.95 -19.96 -21.12
N LEU A 346 17.05 -21.07 -20.39
CA LEU A 346 17.77 -22.27 -20.83
C LEU A 346 17.12 -22.88 -22.08
N ASN A 347 15.78 -22.99 -22.03
CA ASN A 347 14.92 -23.42 -23.14
C ASN A 347 13.49 -22.82 -22.96
N ASP A 348 12.54 -23.16 -23.82
CA ASP A 348 11.16 -22.63 -23.75
C ASP A 348 10.43 -23.01 -22.46
N ALA A 349 10.87 -24.07 -21.77
CA ALA A 349 10.25 -24.58 -20.56
C ALA A 349 10.92 -24.06 -19.28
N LEU A 350 12.24 -23.80 -19.30
CA LEU A 350 13.01 -23.51 -18.08
C LEU A 350 13.65 -22.13 -18.14
N ASN A 351 13.29 -21.31 -17.16
CA ASN A 351 13.84 -19.99 -16.92
C ASN A 351 14.51 -19.94 -15.54
N LEU A 352 15.73 -19.46 -15.47
CA LEU A 352 16.51 -19.29 -14.25
C LEU A 352 16.79 -17.81 -14.03
N LYS A 353 16.68 -17.35 -12.78
CA LYS A 353 16.98 -15.99 -12.36
C LYS A 353 17.99 -16.02 -11.20
N LEU A 354 18.99 -15.16 -11.27
CA LEU A 354 19.88 -14.86 -10.17
C LEU A 354 19.72 -13.38 -9.81
N ILE A 355 19.43 -13.11 -8.55
CA ILE A 355 19.16 -11.77 -8.03
C ILE A 355 20.15 -11.49 -6.89
N ALA A 356 20.82 -10.35 -6.95
CA ALA A 356 21.64 -9.85 -5.85
C ALA A 356 21.20 -8.42 -5.55
N SER A 357 20.95 -8.10 -4.29
CA SER A 357 20.52 -6.76 -3.89
C SER A 357 21.21 -6.29 -2.61
N SER A 358 21.32 -4.97 -2.48
CA SER A 358 21.83 -4.30 -1.29
C SER A 358 20.89 -3.12 -0.98
N PHE A 359 20.47 -3.05 0.27
CA PHE A 359 19.69 -1.95 0.84
C PHE A 359 20.46 -1.39 2.02
N HIS A 360 20.78 -0.10 1.99
CA HIS A 360 21.45 0.61 3.07
C HIS A 360 20.62 1.82 3.48
N THR A 361 20.26 1.92 4.74
CA THR A 361 19.54 3.08 5.28
C THR A 361 20.27 3.63 6.50
N THR A 362 20.38 4.95 6.55
CA THR A 362 20.79 5.71 7.74
C THR A 362 19.63 6.56 8.20
N GLU A 363 19.28 6.45 9.48
CA GLU A 363 18.08 7.03 10.05
C GLU A 363 18.42 7.77 11.33
N GLN A 364 17.90 8.99 11.46
CA GLN A 364 18.11 9.86 12.62
C GLN A 364 16.77 10.40 13.06
N GLU A 365 16.50 10.33 14.36
CA GLU A 365 15.35 10.96 15.00
C GLU A 365 15.85 11.77 16.19
N TYR A 366 15.88 13.09 16.05
CA TYR A 366 16.40 14.02 17.05
C TYR A 366 15.33 15.01 17.44
N PHE A 367 14.90 14.97 18.67
CA PHE A 367 13.96 15.96 19.17
C PHE A 367 14.24 16.38 20.62
N ASP A 368 13.89 17.62 20.90
CA ASP A 368 13.79 18.22 22.21
C ASP A 368 12.51 19.03 22.22
N ILE A 369 11.47 18.56 22.90
CA ILE A 369 10.15 19.18 22.90
C ILE A 369 9.68 19.32 24.35
N LEU A 370 9.48 20.56 24.78
CA LEU A 370 8.77 20.90 25.99
C LEU A 370 7.33 21.26 25.64
N ALA A 371 6.39 20.68 26.34
CA ALA A 371 4.97 21.01 26.26
C ALA A 371 4.46 21.34 27.65
N GLN A 372 3.85 22.54 27.80
CA GLN A 372 3.13 22.92 29.01
C GLN A 372 1.64 22.92 28.73
N TYR A 373 0.89 22.23 29.56
CA TYR A 373 -0.53 22.03 29.40
C TYR A 373 -1.33 22.90 30.35
N ARG A 374 -2.38 23.56 29.83
CA ARG A 374 -3.37 24.29 30.61
C ARG A 374 -4.75 23.88 30.12
N LEU A 375 -5.66 23.59 31.06
CA LEU A 375 -7.10 23.42 30.77
C LEU A 375 -7.81 24.72 31.11
N GLY A 376 -8.77 25.10 30.32
CA GLY A 376 -9.52 26.33 30.50
C GLY A 376 -10.98 26.16 30.10
N GLU A 377 -11.83 26.97 30.71
CA GLU A 377 -13.21 27.13 30.34
C GLU A 377 -13.32 28.06 29.13
N VAL A 378 -14.20 27.71 28.21
CA VAL A 378 -14.41 28.45 26.97
C VAL A 378 -15.73 29.21 27.08
N ASN A 379 -15.70 30.52 26.75
CA ASN A 379 -16.91 31.32 26.67
C ASN A 379 -17.89 30.70 25.62
N ASN A 380 -19.04 30.27 26.08
CA ASN A 380 -20.10 29.70 25.26
C ASN A 380 -21.35 30.57 25.15
N ASN A 381 -21.29 31.83 25.64
CA ASN A 381 -22.40 32.75 25.57
C ASN A 381 -22.62 33.24 24.14
N ILE A 382 -23.74 32.83 23.57
CA ILE A 382 -24.14 33.26 22.22
C ILE A 382 -24.45 34.75 22.24
N GLY A 383 -23.70 35.54 21.44
CA GLY A 383 -23.83 37.00 21.40
C GLY A 383 -22.76 37.78 22.16
N ASP A 384 -21.87 37.10 22.87
CA ASP A 384 -20.68 37.69 23.46
C ASP A 384 -19.59 37.89 22.38
N GLU A 385 -18.88 39.03 22.42
CA GLU A 385 -17.75 39.31 21.50
C GLU A 385 -16.61 38.29 21.67
N ASN A 386 -16.47 37.71 22.88
CA ASN A 386 -15.44 36.74 23.21
C ASN A 386 -15.93 35.28 23.08
N LEU A 387 -17.01 35.03 22.36
CA LEU A 387 -17.49 33.64 22.12
C LEU A 387 -16.38 32.76 21.54
N GLY A 388 -16.08 31.64 22.22
CA GLY A 388 -15.02 30.72 21.81
C GLY A 388 -13.63 31.00 22.37
N GLU A 389 -13.45 32.13 23.10
CA GLU A 389 -12.20 32.45 23.79
C GLU A 389 -12.16 31.77 25.17
N VAL A 390 -10.93 31.52 25.63
CA VAL A 390 -10.70 30.91 26.95
C VAL A 390 -10.77 32.01 28.02
N GLU A 391 -11.78 31.94 28.87
CA GLU A 391 -11.98 32.91 29.97
C GLU A 391 -11.04 32.68 31.16
N PHE A 392 -10.84 31.41 31.49
CA PHE A 392 -9.98 30.99 32.60
C PHE A 392 -9.18 29.76 32.21
N SER A 393 -7.92 29.70 32.59
CA SER A 393 -7.11 28.48 32.32
C SER A 393 -6.18 28.18 33.49
N GLU A 394 -6.09 26.89 33.81
CA GLU A 394 -5.28 26.39 34.89
C GLU A 394 -4.18 25.47 34.38
N GLY A 395 -2.98 25.59 34.94
CA GLY A 395 -1.87 24.70 34.57
C GLY A 395 -2.06 23.31 35.14
N ILE A 396 -2.05 22.32 34.28
CA ILE A 396 -2.26 20.91 34.63
C ILE A 396 -1.01 20.05 34.52
N GLY A 397 0.08 20.63 34.03
CA GLY A 397 1.36 19.91 33.97
C GLY A 397 2.23 20.32 32.78
N SER A 398 3.39 19.70 32.73
CA SER A 398 4.31 19.83 31.60
C SER A 398 5.01 18.50 31.30
N GLN A 399 5.58 18.41 30.10
CA GLN A 399 6.27 17.24 29.61
C GLN A 399 7.49 17.66 28.79
N ILE A 400 8.62 17.05 29.05
CA ILE A 400 9.82 17.22 28.21
C ILE A 400 10.17 15.88 27.62
N ASN A 401 10.21 15.84 26.30
CA ASN A 401 10.64 14.68 25.51
C ASN A 401 11.97 14.96 24.83
N HIS A 402 12.90 14.03 24.98
CA HIS A 402 14.21 14.08 24.34
C HIS A 402 14.51 12.78 23.61
N ALA A 403 15.03 12.87 22.39
CA ALA A 403 15.58 11.72 21.70
C ALA A 403 16.80 12.08 20.86
N ARG A 404 17.73 11.11 20.78
CA ARG A 404 18.89 11.08 19.90
C ARG A 404 19.06 9.64 19.41
N ASN A 405 18.24 9.28 18.46
CA ASN A 405 18.21 7.93 17.89
C ASN A 405 18.95 7.90 16.55
N ASP A 406 19.89 7.01 16.42
CA ASP A 406 20.64 6.77 15.20
C ASP A 406 20.55 5.29 14.82
N LEU A 407 20.18 5.00 13.58
CA LEU A 407 20.18 3.65 13.04
C LEU A 407 20.92 3.62 11.71
N ASP A 408 21.79 2.64 11.57
CA ASP A 408 22.53 2.31 10.34
C ASP A 408 22.28 0.83 10.03
N ALA A 409 21.57 0.55 8.94
CA ALA A 409 21.20 -0.80 8.56
C ALA A 409 21.62 -1.12 7.13
N LEU A 410 22.40 -2.17 6.98
CA LEU A 410 22.81 -2.75 5.70
C LEU A 410 22.20 -4.13 5.54
N ILE A 411 21.38 -4.33 4.51
CA ILE A 411 20.76 -5.60 4.15
C ILE A 411 21.29 -6.03 2.80
N THR A 412 21.92 -7.20 2.73
CA THR A 412 22.39 -7.80 1.48
C THR A 412 21.65 -9.10 1.23
N THR A 413 21.26 -9.32 -0.02
CA THR A 413 20.48 -10.50 -0.41
C THR A 413 21.01 -11.10 -1.69
N VAL A 414 21.08 -12.44 -1.73
CA VAL A 414 21.33 -13.22 -2.95
C VAL A 414 20.24 -14.27 -3.07
N GLU A 415 19.60 -14.34 -4.23
CA GLU A 415 18.48 -15.26 -4.48
C GLU A 415 18.63 -15.92 -5.85
N GLN A 416 18.49 -17.24 -5.90
CA GLN A 416 18.31 -18.01 -7.11
C GLN A 416 16.83 -18.41 -7.22
N ARG A 417 16.19 -18.14 -8.38
CA ARG A 417 14.84 -18.60 -8.69
C ARG A 417 14.83 -19.45 -9.95
N GLY A 418 13.97 -20.45 -9.96
CA GLY A 418 13.68 -21.28 -11.14
C GLY A 418 12.18 -21.29 -11.45
N ASP A 419 11.88 -21.33 -12.74
CA ASP A 419 10.53 -21.40 -13.27
C ASP A 419 10.52 -22.42 -14.41
N TYR A 420 9.84 -23.56 -14.18
CA TYR A 420 9.73 -24.64 -15.16
C TYR A 420 8.27 -24.83 -15.58
N LYS A 421 7.98 -24.66 -16.86
CA LYS A 421 6.65 -24.81 -17.45
C LYS A 421 6.62 -25.96 -18.43
N ASN A 422 5.70 -26.88 -18.24
CA ASN A 422 5.42 -27.96 -19.19
C ASN A 422 3.90 -28.04 -19.39
N ASN A 423 3.41 -27.61 -20.55
CA ASN A 423 1.99 -27.61 -20.97
C ASN A 423 0.97 -27.28 -19.85
N LYS A 424 0.71 -28.25 -18.94
CA LYS A 424 -0.30 -28.16 -17.86
C LYS A 424 0.31 -27.95 -16.48
N HIS A 425 1.62 -28.14 -16.32
CA HIS A 425 2.32 -28.08 -15.03
C HIS A 425 3.29 -26.90 -15.01
N HIS A 426 3.34 -26.21 -13.89
CA HIS A 426 4.23 -25.09 -13.66
C HIS A 426 4.87 -25.25 -12.28
N PHE A 427 6.16 -25.51 -12.24
CA PHE A 427 6.97 -25.62 -11.02
C PHE A 427 7.80 -24.37 -10.85
N GLN A 428 7.82 -23.86 -9.63
CA GLN A 428 8.62 -22.71 -9.25
C GLN A 428 9.33 -22.98 -7.93
N TRP A 429 10.57 -22.54 -7.82
CA TRP A 429 11.37 -22.67 -6.61
C TRP A 429 12.30 -21.47 -6.43
N SER A 430 12.80 -21.29 -5.22
CA SER A 430 13.83 -20.32 -4.91
C SER A 430 14.63 -20.76 -3.69
N ILE A 431 15.89 -20.35 -3.66
CA ILE A 431 16.74 -20.32 -2.48
C ILE A 431 17.28 -18.89 -2.36
N LYS A 432 17.12 -18.31 -1.17
CA LYS A 432 17.46 -16.91 -0.86
C LYS A 432 18.27 -16.86 0.43
N TYR A 433 19.40 -16.18 0.39
CA TYR A 433 20.17 -15.80 1.57
C TYR A 433 20.10 -14.31 1.78
N THR A 434 19.88 -13.87 3.02
CA THR A 434 19.85 -12.45 3.41
C THR A 434 20.69 -12.28 4.67
N ASN A 435 21.59 -11.31 4.65
CA ASN A 435 22.34 -10.85 5.80
C ASN A 435 21.93 -9.41 6.14
N GLU A 436 21.49 -9.20 7.38
CA GLU A 436 21.11 -7.88 7.91
C GLU A 436 22.16 -7.49 8.97
N ASN A 437 22.86 -6.39 8.77
CA ASN A 437 23.79 -5.81 9.73
C ASN A 437 23.23 -4.47 10.20
N ILE A 438 22.89 -4.39 11.48
CA ILE A 438 22.15 -3.27 12.05
C ILE A 438 22.89 -2.74 13.27
N ARG A 439 23.19 -1.44 13.22
CA ARG A 439 23.74 -0.65 14.32
C ARG A 439 22.67 0.33 14.75
N ASP A 440 22.24 0.23 15.98
CA ASP A 440 21.14 1.02 16.54
C ASP A 440 21.59 1.62 17.86
N ARG A 441 21.50 2.92 17.96
CA ARG A 441 21.71 3.70 19.19
C ARG A 441 20.41 4.39 19.54
N VAL A 442 19.90 4.09 20.72
CA VAL A 442 18.69 4.67 21.26
C VAL A 442 19.07 5.46 22.51
N VAL A 443 18.76 6.74 22.51
CA VAL A 443 18.84 7.61 23.68
C VAL A 443 17.54 8.38 23.74
N GLU A 444 16.63 7.94 24.60
CA GLU A 444 15.34 8.60 24.80
C GLU A 444 15.10 8.78 26.29
N TRP A 445 14.61 9.95 26.66
CA TRP A 445 14.11 10.17 28.01
C TRP A 445 12.93 11.12 28.00
N GLU A 446 12.06 10.96 28.96
CA GLU A 446 10.87 11.73 29.17
C GLU A 446 10.78 12.17 30.64
N VAL A 447 10.48 13.43 30.87
CA VAL A 447 10.16 13.98 32.17
C VAL A 447 8.75 14.53 32.14
N ILE A 448 7.93 14.11 33.08
CA ILE A 448 6.55 14.59 33.24
C ILE A 448 6.47 15.34 34.57
N ASP A 449 6.00 16.56 34.51
CA ASP A 449 5.65 17.37 35.71
C ASP A 449 4.14 17.53 35.75
N SER A 450 3.53 17.07 36.82
CA SER A 450 2.10 17.19 37.07
C SER A 450 1.80 18.47 37.87
N ALA A 451 2.15 19.64 37.32
CA ALA A 451 1.93 20.95 37.95
C ALA A 451 2.50 21.09 39.36
N GLY A 452 3.69 20.50 39.61
CA GLY A 452 4.31 20.46 40.95
C GLY A 452 3.72 19.39 41.88
N PHE A 453 2.71 18.63 41.43
CA PHE A 453 2.17 17.51 42.18
C PHE A 453 2.89 16.23 41.74
N SER A 454 3.63 15.82 42.50
CA SER A 454 4.40 14.66 42.84
C SER A 454 4.63 13.51 41.93
N ILE A 455 4.16 13.12 40.92
CA ILE A 455 4.44 11.73 40.47
C ILE A 455 4.65 11.62 38.98
N ASN A 456 5.73 10.99 38.79
CA ASN A 456 6.15 10.60 37.49
C ASN A 456 6.38 9.08 37.42
N PRO A 457 5.48 8.31 36.83
CA PRO A 457 4.17 8.64 36.27
C PRO A 457 3.11 8.78 37.37
N PRO A 458 1.97 9.45 37.10
CA PRO A 458 0.86 9.45 38.01
C PRO A 458 0.37 8.00 38.19
N ASN A 459 0.21 7.57 39.45
CA ASN A 459 -0.29 6.24 39.77
C ASN A 459 -1.78 6.16 39.44
N LEU A 460 -2.14 5.41 38.42
CA LEU A 460 -3.50 5.23 37.94
C LEU A 460 -4.35 4.31 38.83
N ASP A 461 -3.71 3.44 39.61
CA ASP A 461 -4.42 2.50 40.51
C ASP A 461 -5.08 3.24 41.65
N ASN A 462 -4.68 4.47 41.92
CA ASN A 462 -5.29 5.31 42.93
C ASN A 462 -6.29 6.29 42.28
N PHE A 463 -7.56 5.90 42.20
CA PHE A 463 -8.69 6.81 42.05
C PHE A 463 -8.88 7.61 43.36
N ASN A 464 -7.82 8.20 43.83
CA ASN A 464 -7.85 9.04 44.99
C ASN A 464 -8.56 10.34 44.64
N THR A 465 -9.48 10.78 45.45
CA THR A 465 -10.22 12.03 45.27
C THR A 465 -9.41 13.27 45.62
N GLU A 466 -8.28 13.09 46.29
CA GLU A 466 -7.39 14.19 46.70
C GLU A 466 -6.38 14.56 45.57
N PRO A 467 -5.95 15.81 45.44
CA PRO A 467 -4.82 16.22 44.62
C PRO A 467 -3.54 15.46 44.99
N TYR A 468 -2.63 15.31 44.02
CA TYR A 468 -1.34 14.70 44.31
C TYR A 468 -0.55 15.59 45.31
N ALA A 469 0.18 14.98 46.23
CA ALA A 469 1.09 15.75 47.08
C ALA A 469 2.19 16.41 46.21
N PRO A 470 2.61 17.64 46.50
CA PRO A 470 3.70 18.29 45.82
C PRO A 470 4.98 17.47 45.84
N ASN A 471 5.68 17.37 44.71
CA ASN A 471 6.99 16.73 44.65
C ASN A 471 8.03 17.59 45.39
N SER A 472 8.59 17.09 46.46
CA SER A 472 9.62 17.77 47.25
C SER A 472 11.07 17.52 46.75
N GLY A 473 11.25 16.64 45.79
CA GLY A 473 12.52 16.24 45.21
C GLY A 473 12.71 16.72 43.74
N PRO A 474 13.89 16.48 43.18
CA PRO A 474 14.12 16.77 41.77
C PRO A 474 13.23 15.87 40.90
N LEU A 475 12.78 16.39 39.74
CA LEU A 475 12.10 15.61 38.74
C LEU A 475 13.04 14.52 38.23
N VAL A 476 12.53 13.29 38.17
CA VAL A 476 13.24 12.13 37.60
C VAL A 476 12.63 11.75 36.27
N PRO A 477 13.40 11.23 35.31
CA PRO A 477 12.85 10.76 34.06
C PRO A 477 11.79 9.68 34.30
N PHE A 478 10.64 9.86 33.67
CA PHE A 478 9.60 8.84 33.59
C PHE A 478 10.07 7.66 32.74
N GLU A 479 10.59 7.94 31.55
CA GLU A 479 11.32 7.00 30.71
C GLU A 479 12.78 7.43 30.60
N ASN A 480 13.68 6.46 30.61
CA ASN A 480 15.10 6.67 30.34
C ASN A 480 15.66 5.43 29.66
N ILE A 481 15.65 5.47 28.33
CA ILE A 481 16.12 4.38 27.48
C ILE A 481 17.50 4.75 26.95
N ARG A 482 18.50 3.94 27.22
CA ARG A 482 19.85 4.05 26.67
C ARG A 482 20.34 2.70 26.22
N ALA A 483 20.33 2.47 24.92
CA ALA A 483 20.77 1.20 24.36
C ALA A 483 21.65 1.45 23.13
N THR A 484 22.63 0.57 22.96
CA THR A 484 23.44 0.49 21.73
C THR A 484 23.48 -0.96 21.31
N ASN A 485 22.85 -1.25 20.19
CA ASN A 485 22.70 -2.59 19.64
C ASN A 485 23.53 -2.74 18.37
N ASN A 486 24.35 -3.79 18.30
CA ASN A 486 24.99 -4.24 17.07
C ASN A 486 24.48 -5.65 16.79
N THR A 487 23.56 -5.75 15.87
CA THR A 487 22.80 -6.98 15.60
C THR A 487 23.05 -7.44 14.17
N THR A 488 23.34 -8.72 14.02
CA THR A 488 23.42 -9.38 12.72
C THR A 488 22.34 -10.44 12.64
N VAL A 489 21.57 -10.44 11.56
CA VAL A 489 20.55 -11.45 11.28
C VAL A 489 20.87 -12.13 9.96
N ASP A 490 21.15 -13.42 10.01
CA ASP A 490 21.36 -14.27 8.84
C ASP A 490 20.06 -15.06 8.57
N ARG A 491 19.54 -14.96 7.35
CA ARG A 491 18.31 -15.64 6.94
C ARG A 491 18.56 -16.53 5.74
N ILE A 492 18.07 -17.77 5.80
CA ILE A 492 18.01 -18.68 4.67
C ILE A 492 16.53 -19.00 4.41
N GLN A 493 16.09 -18.75 3.20
CA GLN A 493 14.69 -18.98 2.78
C GLN A 493 14.69 -19.87 1.55
N ALA A 494 13.74 -20.79 1.49
CA ALA A 494 13.53 -21.60 0.31
C ALA A 494 12.03 -21.82 0.10
N PHE A 495 11.59 -21.87 -1.14
CA PHE A 495 10.24 -22.34 -1.47
C PHE A 495 10.24 -23.28 -2.67
N ALA A 496 9.24 -24.14 -2.70
CA ALA A 496 8.87 -24.91 -3.87
C ALA A 496 7.35 -24.88 -4.01
N GLN A 497 6.85 -24.66 -5.22
CA GLN A 497 5.43 -24.71 -5.51
C GLN A 497 5.14 -25.34 -6.86
N TRP A 498 3.99 -25.97 -6.94
CA TRP A 498 3.44 -26.59 -8.13
C TRP A 498 2.07 -26.01 -8.45
N ASN A 499 1.92 -25.58 -9.69
CA ASN A 499 0.67 -25.08 -10.23
C ASN A 499 0.20 -26.04 -11.34
N LYS A 500 -1.09 -26.31 -11.40
CA LYS A 500 -1.69 -27.10 -12.46
C LYS A 500 -3.00 -26.44 -12.90
N ARG A 501 -3.17 -26.33 -14.21
CA ARG A 501 -4.44 -25.99 -14.84
C ARG A 501 -5.01 -27.22 -15.52
N GLY A 502 -6.31 -27.38 -15.45
CA GLY A 502 -6.98 -28.54 -16.05
C GLY A 502 -8.48 -28.37 -16.05
N THR A 503 -9.16 -29.42 -16.35
CA THR A 503 -10.63 -29.52 -16.35
C THR A 503 -11.07 -30.62 -15.38
N LEU A 504 -12.14 -30.40 -14.66
CA LEU A 504 -12.84 -31.38 -13.86
C LEU A 504 -14.23 -31.56 -14.48
N GLY A 505 -14.40 -32.61 -15.30
CA GLY A 505 -15.52 -32.71 -16.20
C GLY A 505 -15.47 -31.57 -17.23
N ARG A 506 -16.50 -30.71 -17.24
CA ARG A 506 -16.58 -29.54 -18.12
C ARG A 506 -16.05 -28.25 -17.47
N HIS A 507 -15.79 -28.28 -16.14
CA HIS A 507 -15.38 -27.09 -15.37
C HIS A 507 -13.88 -26.87 -15.47
N GLU A 508 -13.45 -25.61 -15.63
CA GLU A 508 -12.03 -25.25 -15.54
C GLU A 508 -11.60 -25.24 -14.08
N VAL A 509 -10.43 -25.81 -13.79
CA VAL A 509 -9.86 -25.85 -12.45
C VAL A 509 -8.41 -25.42 -12.43
N PHE A 510 -8.03 -24.78 -11.32
CA PHE A 510 -6.66 -24.41 -11.01
C PHE A 510 -6.28 -24.92 -9.63
N TYR A 511 -5.10 -25.50 -9.52
CA TYR A 511 -4.49 -25.96 -8.29
C TYR A 511 -3.14 -25.27 -8.10
N ASN A 512 -2.89 -24.81 -6.89
CA ASN A 512 -1.56 -24.40 -6.43
C ASN A 512 -1.29 -25.09 -5.10
N LEU A 513 -0.16 -25.75 -4.98
CA LEU A 513 0.35 -26.33 -3.74
C LEU A 513 1.79 -25.90 -3.59
N GLY A 514 2.14 -25.39 -2.43
CA GLY A 514 3.48 -24.93 -2.18
C GLY A 514 3.87 -25.04 -0.70
N ILE A 515 5.15 -25.11 -0.48
CA ILE A 515 5.75 -25.08 0.84
C ILE A 515 6.91 -24.06 0.84
N ARG A 516 7.06 -23.37 1.95
CA ARG A 516 8.18 -22.47 2.18
C ARG A 516 8.85 -22.81 3.50
N ALA A 517 10.16 -22.74 3.53
CA ALA A 517 10.99 -22.87 4.72
C ALA A 517 11.76 -21.58 4.95
N HIS A 518 11.85 -21.15 6.19
CA HIS A 518 12.62 -19.97 6.60
C HIS A 518 13.37 -20.29 7.90
N GLN A 519 14.69 -20.22 7.82
CA GLN A 519 15.60 -20.30 8.95
C GLN A 519 16.25 -18.93 9.15
N TRP A 520 16.36 -18.49 10.40
CA TRP A 520 17.08 -17.26 10.73
C TRP A 520 17.90 -17.45 11.99
N LYS A 521 19.01 -16.74 12.06
CA LYS A 521 19.91 -16.68 13.21
C LYS A 521 20.15 -15.22 13.57
N ILE A 522 19.87 -14.87 14.81
CA ILE A 522 20.13 -13.56 15.37
C ILE A 522 21.39 -13.65 16.21
N SER A 523 22.33 -12.74 16.02
CA SER A 523 23.58 -12.66 16.75
C SER A 523 24.04 -11.20 16.87
N GLY A 524 25.04 -10.93 17.73
CA GLY A 524 25.56 -9.57 17.87
C GLY A 524 26.50 -9.45 19.07
N LYS A 525 27.09 -8.27 19.27
CA LYS A 525 27.98 -8.00 20.38
C LYS A 525 27.17 -7.94 21.68
N GLY A 526 27.51 -8.83 22.64
CA GLY A 526 26.80 -8.89 23.93
C GLY A 526 25.40 -9.53 23.85
N ILE A 527 25.05 -10.15 22.72
CA ILE A 527 23.76 -10.79 22.48
C ILE A 527 23.96 -12.30 22.36
N ASN A 528 23.18 -13.09 23.10
CA ASN A 528 23.17 -14.55 22.98
C ASN A 528 22.56 -14.92 21.62
N ALA A 529 23.36 -15.64 20.81
CA ALA A 529 22.86 -16.06 19.48
C ALA A 529 21.71 -17.05 19.60
N ASN A 530 20.65 -16.83 18.81
CA ASN A 530 19.49 -17.71 18.71
C ASN A 530 19.18 -18.02 17.26
N GLN A 531 18.82 -19.28 16.98
CA GLN A 531 18.48 -19.76 15.66
C GLN A 531 17.11 -20.43 15.70
N GLN A 532 16.27 -20.11 14.73
CA GLN A 532 14.92 -20.63 14.62
C GLN A 532 14.60 -21.01 13.16
N MET A 533 13.62 -21.89 12.97
CA MET A 533 13.18 -22.35 11.66
C MET A 533 11.68 -22.59 11.65
N VAL A 534 11.00 -22.23 10.53
CA VAL A 534 9.57 -22.42 10.32
C VAL A 534 9.27 -22.96 8.93
N PHE A 535 8.11 -23.64 8.80
CA PHE A 535 7.61 -24.17 7.53
C PHE A 535 6.19 -23.67 7.25
N SER A 536 5.97 -23.15 6.05
CA SER A 536 4.72 -22.50 5.62
C SER A 536 4.09 -23.26 4.46
N PRO A 537 3.32 -24.35 4.69
CA PRO A 537 2.54 -24.99 3.64
C PRO A 537 1.34 -24.11 3.24
N ARG A 538 1.10 -23.98 1.94
CA ARG A 538 0.03 -23.15 1.38
C ARG A 538 -0.62 -23.84 0.19
N GLY A 539 -1.92 -23.62 0.03
CA GLY A 539 -2.68 -24.20 -1.09
C GLY A 539 -3.76 -23.24 -1.59
N GLN A 540 -4.04 -23.34 -2.88
CA GLN A 540 -5.14 -22.65 -3.55
C GLN A 540 -5.84 -23.61 -4.48
N PHE A 541 -7.16 -23.51 -4.52
CA PHE A 541 -8.03 -24.18 -5.46
C PHE A 541 -9.00 -23.18 -6.07
N SER A 542 -9.16 -23.23 -7.38
CA SER A 542 -10.14 -22.38 -8.06
C SER A 542 -10.90 -23.22 -9.07
N ILE A 543 -12.19 -22.94 -9.20
CA ILE A 543 -13.07 -23.59 -10.17
C ILE A 543 -13.92 -22.53 -10.88
N LYS A 544 -13.90 -22.62 -12.22
CA LYS A 544 -14.80 -21.86 -13.09
C LYS A 544 -15.83 -22.86 -13.64
N PRO A 545 -17.06 -22.87 -13.11
CA PRO A 545 -18.11 -23.75 -13.61
C PRO A 545 -18.46 -23.41 -15.08
N GLU A 546 -18.63 -24.43 -15.89
CA GLU A 546 -19.31 -24.29 -17.19
C GLU A 546 -20.81 -24.07 -16.92
N GLY A 547 -21.38 -22.99 -17.41
CA GLY A 547 -22.79 -22.65 -17.23
C GLY A 547 -23.12 -21.35 -17.96
N SER A 548 -24.39 -20.88 -17.91
CA SER A 548 -24.83 -19.63 -18.55
C SER A 548 -24.29 -18.36 -17.89
N LYS A 549 -23.71 -18.46 -16.71
CA LYS A 549 -23.19 -17.33 -15.94
C LYS A 549 -21.68 -17.41 -15.79
N ASP A 550 -20.95 -16.33 -15.99
CA ASP A 550 -19.49 -16.28 -15.78
C ASP A 550 -19.20 -16.12 -14.28
N MET A 551 -18.94 -17.25 -13.63
CA MET A 551 -18.65 -17.32 -12.21
C MET A 551 -17.33 -18.02 -11.97
N LEU A 552 -16.57 -17.53 -10.99
CA LEU A 552 -15.34 -18.16 -10.50
C LEU A 552 -15.42 -18.29 -8.99
N PHE A 553 -15.12 -19.47 -8.48
CA PHE A 553 -15.00 -19.71 -7.03
C PHE A 553 -13.57 -20.06 -6.68
N ARG A 554 -13.09 -19.54 -5.55
CA ARG A 554 -11.74 -19.77 -5.02
C ARG A 554 -11.78 -20.19 -3.58
N LEU A 555 -10.84 -21.04 -3.21
CA LEU A 555 -10.51 -21.38 -1.85
C LEU A 555 -8.99 -21.34 -1.71
N SER A 556 -8.48 -20.58 -0.77
CA SER A 556 -7.05 -20.50 -0.50
C SER A 556 -6.80 -20.52 1.00
N GLY A 557 -5.66 -21.08 1.41
CA GLY A 557 -5.30 -21.12 2.80
C GLY A 557 -3.94 -21.76 3.03
N GLY A 558 -3.53 -21.74 4.29
CA GLY A 558 -2.26 -22.29 4.71
C GLY A 558 -1.75 -21.68 5.99
N LEU A 559 -0.55 -22.07 6.35
CA LEU A 559 0.20 -21.49 7.47
C LEU A 559 1.15 -20.42 6.93
N TYR A 560 1.05 -19.24 7.54
CA TYR A 560 1.89 -18.09 7.24
C TYR A 560 2.70 -17.74 8.48
N TYR A 561 3.98 -17.52 8.32
CA TYR A 561 4.86 -17.10 9.39
C TYR A 561 5.53 -15.79 9.03
N GLN A 562 5.69 -14.92 10.02
CA GLN A 562 6.47 -13.70 9.92
C GLN A 562 7.59 -13.77 10.96
N PRO A 563 8.82 -14.15 10.56
CA PRO A 563 9.99 -13.99 11.43
C PRO A 563 10.18 -12.54 11.81
N PRO A 564 10.62 -12.25 13.04
CA PRO A 564 10.72 -10.89 13.51
C PRO A 564 11.71 -10.08 12.66
N PHE A 565 11.34 -8.85 12.33
CA PHE A 565 12.27 -7.83 11.83
C PHE A 565 12.87 -7.06 13.00
N TYR A 566 13.88 -6.25 12.76
CA TYR A 566 14.69 -5.66 13.82
C TYR A 566 13.88 -4.94 14.91
N ARG A 567 12.88 -4.10 14.54
CA ARG A 567 12.07 -3.38 15.54
C ARG A 567 11.25 -4.29 16.44
N GLU A 568 10.79 -5.44 15.93
CA GLU A 568 10.07 -6.45 16.73
C GLU A 568 10.98 -7.16 17.76
N LEU A 569 12.30 -7.11 17.56
CA LEU A 569 13.28 -7.65 18.50
C LEU A 569 13.62 -6.71 19.64
N ARG A 570 13.38 -5.40 19.45
CA ARG A 570 13.74 -4.36 20.42
C ARG A 570 12.60 -4.15 21.41
N GLY A 571 12.85 -4.47 22.68
CA GLY A 571 11.90 -4.26 23.78
C GLY A 571 11.75 -2.79 24.20
N PHE A 572 10.89 -2.53 25.15
CA PHE A 572 10.64 -1.19 25.69
C PHE A 572 11.87 -0.55 26.32
N ASP A 573 12.78 -1.37 26.83
CA ASP A 573 14.08 -0.94 27.40
C ASP A 573 15.15 -0.64 26.33
N GLY A 574 14.82 -0.77 25.04
CA GLY A 574 15.73 -0.58 23.92
C GLY A 574 16.66 -1.75 23.64
N THR A 575 16.65 -2.82 24.45
CA THR A 575 17.52 -3.99 24.25
C THR A 575 16.93 -4.98 23.25
N VAL A 576 17.80 -5.77 22.61
CA VAL A 576 17.41 -6.79 21.63
C VAL A 576 17.13 -8.12 22.31
N ASN A 577 15.90 -8.65 22.17
CA ASN A 577 15.52 -9.98 22.59
C ASN A 577 15.59 -10.96 21.44
N THR A 578 16.58 -11.84 21.43
CA THR A 578 16.77 -12.87 20.38
C THR A 578 15.77 -14.02 20.46
N ASN A 579 15.01 -14.15 21.55
CA ASN A 579 14.02 -15.21 21.75
C ASN A 579 12.67 -14.94 21.13
N VAL A 580 12.47 -13.74 20.56
CA VAL A 580 11.25 -13.42 19.83
C VAL A 580 11.05 -14.42 18.70
N LYS A 581 9.87 -15.06 18.70
CA LYS A 581 9.48 -16.08 17.72
C LYS A 581 8.86 -15.45 16.49
N ALA A 582 8.81 -16.20 15.40
CA ALA A 582 7.95 -15.85 14.28
C ALA A 582 6.48 -15.86 14.69
N GLN A 583 5.77 -14.78 14.39
CA GLN A 583 4.32 -14.77 14.49
C GLN A 583 3.73 -15.75 13.47
N ARG A 584 2.73 -16.53 13.87
CA ARG A 584 2.10 -17.57 13.02
C ARG A 584 0.64 -17.25 12.78
N SER A 585 0.20 -17.34 11.53
CA SER A 585 -1.20 -17.15 11.15
C SER A 585 -1.69 -18.32 10.29
N LEU A 586 -2.83 -18.91 10.67
CA LEU A 586 -3.60 -19.80 9.82
C LEU A 586 -4.60 -18.95 9.02
N HIS A 587 -4.52 -18.96 7.69
CA HIS A 587 -5.45 -18.27 6.82
C HIS A 587 -6.40 -19.24 6.14
N VAL A 588 -7.66 -18.85 6.05
CA VAL A 588 -8.67 -19.43 5.15
C VAL A 588 -9.37 -18.29 4.44
N VAL A 589 -9.33 -18.28 3.12
CA VAL A 589 -9.97 -17.26 2.28
C VAL A 589 -10.81 -17.97 1.22
N THR A 590 -12.09 -17.60 1.15
CA THR A 590 -12.98 -18.02 0.05
C THR A 590 -13.34 -16.81 -0.79
N GLY A 591 -13.28 -16.95 -2.11
CA GLY A 591 -13.55 -15.88 -3.05
C GLY A 591 -14.56 -16.32 -4.11
N HIS A 592 -15.38 -15.37 -4.54
CA HIS A 592 -16.33 -15.52 -5.63
C HIS A 592 -16.23 -14.31 -6.55
N GLU A 593 -16.17 -14.55 -7.85
CA GLU A 593 -16.27 -13.52 -8.87
C GLU A 593 -17.47 -13.82 -9.77
N TYR A 594 -18.21 -12.77 -10.11
CA TYR A 594 -19.34 -12.84 -11.03
C TYR A 594 -19.26 -11.69 -12.03
N SER A 595 -19.11 -12.03 -13.32
CA SER A 595 -19.16 -11.05 -14.41
C SER A 595 -20.56 -11.03 -15.01
N PHE A 596 -21.10 -9.84 -15.25
CA PHE A 596 -22.44 -9.63 -15.78
C PHE A 596 -22.53 -8.32 -16.55
N LYS A 597 -23.61 -8.13 -17.29
CA LYS A 597 -23.96 -6.85 -17.90
C LYS A 597 -25.01 -6.11 -17.08
N MET A 598 -24.80 -4.80 -16.92
CA MET A 598 -25.78 -3.86 -16.40
C MET A 598 -25.77 -2.63 -17.31
N TRP A 599 -26.93 -2.17 -17.78
CA TRP A 599 -27.04 -1.11 -18.78
C TRP A 599 -26.23 -1.38 -20.07
N GLU A 600 -26.23 -2.60 -20.54
CA GLU A 600 -25.44 -3.08 -21.70
C GLU A 600 -23.91 -2.89 -21.53
N ARG A 601 -23.43 -2.68 -20.31
CA ARG A 601 -22.02 -2.47 -20.00
C ARG A 601 -21.49 -3.56 -19.10
N PRO A 602 -20.18 -3.85 -19.17
CA PRO A 602 -19.55 -4.89 -18.37
C PRO A 602 -19.40 -4.49 -16.91
N PHE A 603 -19.84 -5.36 -16.02
CA PHE A 603 -19.64 -5.28 -14.57
C PHE A 603 -19.09 -6.57 -14.02
N LYS A 604 -18.34 -6.44 -12.91
CA LYS A 604 -17.76 -7.57 -12.19
C LYS A 604 -17.94 -7.36 -10.69
N LEU A 605 -18.61 -8.30 -10.03
CA LEU A 605 -18.70 -8.38 -8.59
C LEU A 605 -17.63 -9.36 -8.07
N VAL A 606 -16.79 -8.90 -7.16
CA VAL A 606 -15.81 -9.72 -6.43
C VAL A 606 -16.22 -9.74 -4.97
N SER A 607 -16.33 -10.93 -4.39
CA SER A 607 -16.69 -11.15 -2.99
C SER A 607 -15.67 -12.06 -2.35
N GLU A 608 -15.12 -11.69 -1.20
CA GLU A 608 -14.18 -12.53 -0.45
C GLU A 608 -14.55 -12.56 1.03
N ALA A 609 -14.66 -13.75 1.61
CA ALA A 609 -14.75 -13.94 3.04
C ALA A 609 -13.45 -14.57 3.55
N TYR A 610 -12.98 -14.12 4.71
CA TYR A 610 -11.72 -14.57 5.25
C TYR A 610 -11.75 -14.77 6.76
N TYR A 611 -10.90 -15.69 7.22
CA TYR A 611 -10.60 -15.93 8.62
C TYR A 611 -9.10 -16.12 8.82
N LYS A 612 -8.54 -15.44 9.82
CA LYS A 612 -7.15 -15.59 10.29
C LYS A 612 -7.15 -15.93 11.77
N LYS A 613 -6.39 -16.95 12.16
CA LYS A 613 -6.07 -17.24 13.56
C LYS A 613 -4.58 -17.04 13.78
N ILE A 614 -4.22 -16.09 14.63
CA ILE A 614 -2.83 -15.66 14.82
C ILE A 614 -2.37 -16.11 16.21
N THR A 615 -1.19 -16.71 16.27
CA THR A 615 -0.55 -17.16 17.52
C THR A 615 0.88 -16.66 17.56
N ASP A 616 1.48 -16.68 18.73
CA ASP A 616 2.80 -16.11 18.99
C ASP A 616 2.87 -14.64 18.55
N VAL A 617 1.81 -13.87 18.79
CA VAL A 617 1.74 -12.45 18.46
C VAL A 617 2.68 -11.67 19.36
N ASN A 618 3.48 -10.79 18.74
CA ASN A 618 4.29 -9.81 19.44
C ASN A 618 3.44 -8.52 19.56
N PRO A 619 2.85 -8.24 20.74
CA PRO A 619 2.00 -7.06 20.88
C PRO A 619 2.80 -5.77 20.76
N TYR A 620 2.12 -4.72 20.32
CA TYR A 620 2.70 -3.39 20.22
C TYR A 620 1.71 -2.34 20.70
N THR A 621 2.25 -1.23 21.18
CA THR A 621 1.50 -0.02 21.51
C THR A 621 1.72 1.05 20.46
N VAL A 622 0.74 1.92 20.30
CA VAL A 622 0.84 3.12 19.47
C VAL A 622 0.80 4.33 20.39
N GLU A 623 1.96 4.94 20.59
CA GLU A 623 2.10 6.16 21.39
C GLU A 623 2.22 7.34 20.44
N ASN A 624 1.19 8.18 20.42
CA ASN A 624 1.08 9.23 19.44
C ASN A 624 1.23 8.64 18.01
N VAL A 625 2.38 8.80 17.38
CA VAL A 625 2.65 8.21 16.04
C VAL A 625 3.70 7.09 16.08
N ARG A 626 4.21 6.73 17.25
CA ARG A 626 5.24 5.72 17.41
C ARG A 626 4.65 4.34 17.68
N ILE A 627 5.19 3.33 17.02
CA ILE A 627 4.93 1.93 17.33
C ILE A 627 6.07 1.39 18.18
N ARG A 628 5.75 0.87 19.36
CA ARG A 628 6.67 0.19 20.27
C ARG A 628 6.25 -1.25 20.46
N TYR A 629 7.13 -2.17 20.12
CA TYR A 629 6.92 -3.61 20.28
C TYR A 629 7.32 -4.08 21.68
N ALA A 630 6.56 -5.00 22.23
CA ALA A 630 6.89 -5.60 23.54
C ALA A 630 8.09 -6.58 23.47
N ALA A 631 8.55 -6.92 22.27
CA ALA A 631 9.61 -7.89 21.99
C ALA A 631 9.40 -9.26 22.71
N ASN A 632 8.16 -9.68 22.76
CA ASN A 632 7.75 -10.98 23.30
C ASN A 632 6.59 -11.55 22.48
N ASN A 633 6.25 -12.83 22.69
CA ASN A 633 5.18 -13.51 21.94
C ASN A 633 4.06 -13.94 22.88
N ASN A 634 3.60 -13.04 23.75
CA ASN A 634 2.66 -13.36 24.80
C ASN A 634 1.19 -13.15 24.43
N ALA A 635 0.88 -12.88 23.16
CA ALA A 635 -0.48 -12.63 22.71
C ALA A 635 -0.96 -13.64 21.66
N LYS A 636 -2.30 -13.72 21.54
CA LYS A 636 -3.04 -14.45 20.50
C LYS A 636 -4.03 -13.49 19.88
N ALA A 637 -4.30 -13.63 18.58
CA ALA A 637 -5.23 -12.76 17.88
C ALA A 637 -6.06 -13.54 16.86
N TYR A 638 -7.13 -12.90 16.39
CA TYR A 638 -7.88 -13.35 15.23
C TYR A 638 -8.33 -12.18 14.39
N ALA A 639 -8.63 -12.45 13.13
CA ALA A 639 -9.29 -11.52 12.24
C ALA A 639 -10.25 -12.27 11.32
N TYR A 640 -11.43 -11.71 11.08
CA TYR A 640 -12.34 -12.21 10.06
C TYR A 640 -13.13 -11.07 9.43
N GLY A 641 -13.63 -11.31 8.25
CA GLY A 641 -14.40 -10.30 7.56
C GLY A 641 -14.92 -10.72 6.18
N LEU A 642 -15.55 -9.75 5.55
CA LEU A 642 -16.15 -9.84 4.23
C LEU A 642 -15.74 -8.61 3.41
N ASP A 643 -15.21 -8.84 2.23
CA ASP A 643 -14.83 -7.83 1.26
C ASP A 643 -15.69 -7.95 0.00
N LEU A 644 -16.30 -6.86 -0.43
CA LEU A 644 -17.11 -6.77 -1.66
C LEU A 644 -16.56 -5.66 -2.55
N ARG A 645 -16.46 -5.91 -3.85
CA ARG A 645 -16.09 -4.90 -4.84
C ARG A 645 -16.91 -5.08 -6.10
N LEU A 646 -17.59 -4.03 -6.50
CA LEU A 646 -18.30 -3.92 -7.77
C LEU A 646 -17.49 -3.02 -8.70
N ASN A 647 -16.85 -3.61 -9.71
CA ASN A 647 -16.16 -2.90 -10.78
C ASN A 647 -17.06 -2.82 -12.01
N GLY A 648 -16.95 -1.74 -12.79
CA GLY A 648 -17.61 -1.71 -14.07
C GLY A 648 -17.52 -0.36 -14.77
N GLU A 649 -18.06 -0.34 -15.97
CA GLU A 649 -18.20 0.87 -16.76
C GLU A 649 -19.51 1.59 -16.39
N PHE A 650 -19.48 2.31 -15.27
CA PHE A 650 -20.60 3.20 -14.89
C PHE A 650 -20.80 4.31 -15.92
N VAL A 651 -19.69 4.77 -16.49
CA VAL A 651 -19.64 5.70 -17.62
C VAL A 651 -18.88 5.01 -18.76
N PRO A 652 -19.37 5.04 -20.01
CA PRO A 652 -18.71 4.35 -21.12
C PRO A 652 -17.24 4.75 -21.27
N GLY A 653 -16.35 3.74 -21.38
CA GLY A 653 -14.91 3.94 -21.55
C GLY A 653 -14.14 4.34 -20.29
N THR A 654 -14.79 4.36 -19.10
CA THR A 654 -14.13 4.61 -17.82
C THR A 654 -14.38 3.45 -16.86
N GLU A 655 -13.34 3.02 -16.16
CA GLU A 655 -13.47 2.02 -15.12
C GLU A 655 -13.69 2.72 -13.77
N SER A 656 -14.75 2.34 -13.07
CA SER A 656 -15.08 2.83 -11.74
C SER A 656 -15.37 1.64 -10.82
N TRP A 657 -15.22 1.82 -9.51
CA TRP A 657 -15.61 0.78 -8.56
C TRP A 657 -16.17 1.33 -7.27
N PHE A 658 -17.01 0.51 -6.68
CA PHE A 658 -17.52 0.63 -5.33
C PHE A 658 -16.98 -0.53 -4.50
N SER A 659 -16.49 -0.26 -3.32
CA SER A 659 -15.98 -1.26 -2.38
C SER A 659 -16.63 -1.16 -1.01
N PHE A 660 -16.87 -2.31 -0.41
CA PHE A 660 -17.36 -2.45 0.95
C PHE A 660 -16.50 -3.50 1.67
N GLY A 661 -16.07 -3.22 2.88
CA GLY A 661 -15.34 -4.14 3.74
C GLY A 661 -15.93 -4.17 5.15
N TYR A 662 -16.06 -5.36 5.71
CA TYR A 662 -16.31 -5.59 7.12
C TYR A 662 -15.13 -6.35 7.71
N LEU A 663 -14.59 -5.88 8.83
CA LEU A 663 -13.48 -6.49 9.56
C LEU A 663 -13.77 -6.50 11.05
N LYS A 664 -13.48 -7.64 11.68
CA LYS A 664 -13.29 -7.72 13.14
C LYS A 664 -11.94 -8.34 13.43
N THR A 665 -11.09 -7.64 14.20
CA THR A 665 -9.81 -8.17 14.68
C THR A 665 -9.59 -7.82 16.13
N GLU A 666 -9.26 -8.84 16.93
CA GLU A 666 -9.06 -8.72 18.38
C GLU A 666 -7.84 -9.53 18.80
N GLU A 667 -7.24 -9.15 19.92
CA GLU A 667 -6.11 -9.84 20.52
C GLU A 667 -6.29 -10.00 22.03
N ALA A 668 -5.72 -11.09 22.55
CA ALA A 668 -5.66 -11.39 23.97
C ALA A 668 -4.20 -11.43 24.41
N ILE A 669 -3.80 -10.48 25.24
CA ILE A 669 -2.41 -10.29 25.72
C ILE A 669 -2.27 -10.98 27.07
N ALA A 670 -1.19 -11.74 27.27
CA ALA A 670 -0.86 -12.44 28.51
C ALA A 670 -1.99 -13.35 29.06
N GLY A 671 -2.85 -13.87 28.16
CA GLY A 671 -3.96 -14.75 28.53
C GLY A 671 -5.21 -14.05 29.08
N ARG A 672 -5.23 -12.71 29.04
CA ARG A 672 -6.42 -11.90 29.38
C ARG A 672 -7.50 -12.03 28.31
N GLU A 673 -8.62 -11.34 28.48
CA GLU A 673 -9.73 -11.29 27.52
C GLU A 673 -9.32 -10.65 26.18
N TYR A 674 -10.17 -10.81 25.17
CA TYR A 674 -9.93 -10.22 23.86
C TYR A 674 -10.32 -8.74 23.82
N ILE A 675 -9.41 -7.91 23.34
CA ILE A 675 -9.61 -6.47 23.07
C ILE A 675 -9.36 -6.18 21.59
N ALA A 676 -9.86 -5.05 21.12
CA ALA A 676 -9.64 -4.63 19.73
C ALA A 676 -8.15 -4.40 19.43
N ARG A 677 -7.64 -4.97 18.34
CA ARG A 677 -6.28 -4.69 17.86
C ARG A 677 -6.17 -3.24 17.37
N PRO A 678 -4.99 -2.62 17.42
CA PRO A 678 -4.79 -1.22 16.99
C PRO A 678 -5.29 -0.91 15.57
N MET A 679 -5.35 -1.90 14.66
CA MET A 679 -5.82 -1.76 13.28
C MET A 679 -7.26 -2.28 13.08
N ASP A 680 -8.06 -2.41 14.14
CA ASP A 680 -9.45 -2.87 14.06
C ASP A 680 -10.37 -1.76 13.54
N GLN A 681 -10.62 -1.77 12.26
CA GLN A 681 -11.53 -0.87 11.55
C GLN A 681 -12.73 -1.64 11.03
N ARG A 682 -13.89 -1.50 11.69
CA ARG A 682 -15.06 -2.39 11.50
C ARG A 682 -15.70 -2.29 10.13
N LEU A 683 -15.97 -1.10 9.66
CA LEU A 683 -16.63 -0.88 8.37
C LEU A 683 -15.78 0.04 7.50
N LYS A 684 -15.77 -0.27 6.22
CA LYS A 684 -15.14 0.52 5.19
C LYS A 684 -16.02 0.63 3.96
N PHE A 685 -16.10 1.85 3.42
CA PHE A 685 -16.66 2.11 2.12
C PHE A 685 -15.66 2.89 1.29
N GLY A 686 -15.49 2.50 0.05
CA GLY A 686 -14.63 3.18 -0.91
C GLY A 686 -15.33 3.32 -2.24
N ILE A 687 -15.23 4.50 -2.86
CA ILE A 687 -15.72 4.76 -4.21
C ILE A 687 -14.58 5.39 -5.00
N LEU A 688 -14.28 4.84 -6.15
CA LEU A 688 -13.53 5.50 -7.19
C LEU A 688 -14.43 5.62 -8.41
N PHE A 689 -14.84 6.83 -8.72
CA PHE A 689 -15.73 7.13 -9.84
C PHE A 689 -15.01 8.04 -10.83
N GLN A 690 -15.08 7.69 -12.12
CA GLN A 690 -14.50 8.47 -13.20
C GLN A 690 -15.59 8.81 -14.23
N ASP A 691 -15.53 10.02 -14.77
CA ASP A 691 -16.49 10.52 -15.74
C ASP A 691 -15.84 11.54 -16.68
N TYR A 692 -16.59 11.91 -17.71
CA TYR A 692 -16.30 13.03 -18.62
C TYR A 692 -17.41 14.08 -18.45
N VAL A 693 -17.03 15.35 -18.54
CA VAL A 693 -18.03 16.41 -18.57
C VAL A 693 -18.90 16.26 -19.83
N PRO A 694 -20.23 16.19 -19.71
CA PRO A 694 -21.11 16.10 -20.86
C PRO A 694 -20.80 17.20 -21.89
N ASN A 695 -20.72 16.82 -23.17
CA ASN A 695 -20.36 17.71 -24.31
C ASN A 695 -18.91 18.24 -24.30
N LEU A 696 -18.07 17.87 -23.32
CA LEU A 696 -16.66 18.24 -23.24
C LEU A 696 -15.79 16.99 -22.98
N PRO A 697 -15.67 16.03 -23.93
CA PRO A 697 -14.98 14.74 -23.70
C PRO A 697 -13.49 14.88 -23.35
N LYS A 698 -12.90 16.05 -23.61
CA LYS A 698 -11.54 16.37 -23.19
C LYS A 698 -11.44 16.73 -21.71
N MET A 699 -12.56 16.94 -21.02
CA MET A 699 -12.59 17.26 -19.60
C MET A 699 -12.97 16.02 -18.82
N LYS A 700 -11.99 15.39 -18.19
CA LYS A 700 -12.13 14.21 -17.36
C LYS A 700 -12.26 14.60 -15.90
N MET A 701 -13.07 13.86 -15.16
CA MET A 701 -13.30 14.06 -13.74
C MET A 701 -13.08 12.75 -12.98
N TYR A 702 -12.65 12.84 -11.73
CA TYR A 702 -12.71 11.71 -10.80
C TYR A 702 -13.21 12.17 -9.43
N LEU A 703 -13.88 11.25 -8.75
CA LEU A 703 -14.24 11.33 -7.35
C LEU A 703 -13.64 10.13 -6.63
N ASN A 704 -12.90 10.40 -5.58
CA ASN A 704 -12.41 9.40 -4.65
C ASN A 704 -13.06 9.66 -3.29
N LEU A 705 -13.87 8.71 -2.82
CA LEU A 705 -14.55 8.80 -1.52
C LEU A 705 -14.15 7.61 -0.65
N VAL A 706 -13.77 7.90 0.58
CA VAL A 706 -13.42 6.89 1.60
C VAL A 706 -14.13 7.21 2.90
N TYR A 707 -14.78 6.20 3.45
CA TYR A 707 -15.34 6.20 4.80
C TYR A 707 -14.83 4.96 5.54
N ASN A 708 -14.26 5.15 6.71
CA ASN A 708 -13.84 4.06 7.59
C ASN A 708 -14.32 4.37 9.02
N THR A 709 -14.82 3.37 9.73
CA THR A 709 -15.05 3.52 11.18
C THR A 709 -13.74 3.72 11.93
N GLY A 710 -13.80 4.43 13.05
CA GLY A 710 -12.62 4.75 13.85
C GLY A 710 -11.86 3.51 14.34
N VAL A 711 -10.54 3.58 14.31
CA VAL A 711 -9.65 2.60 14.96
C VAL A 711 -9.61 2.83 16.47
N PRO A 712 -9.13 1.88 17.30
CA PRO A 712 -8.82 2.15 18.71
C PRO A 712 -7.90 3.37 18.85
N GLY A 713 -8.22 4.25 19.78
CA GLY A 713 -7.55 5.56 19.95
C GLY A 713 -6.19 5.49 20.66
N GLY A 714 -5.70 4.30 20.98
CA GLY A 714 -4.52 4.09 21.79
C GLY A 714 -4.77 4.33 23.27
N SER A 715 -3.74 4.13 24.07
CA SER A 715 -3.72 4.39 25.51
C SER A 715 -2.57 5.32 25.86
N PRO A 716 -2.63 6.04 27.00
CA PRO A 716 -1.43 6.68 27.54
C PRO A 716 -0.30 5.66 27.73
N SER A 717 0.95 6.08 27.55
CA SER A 717 2.12 5.18 27.66
C SER A 717 2.26 4.49 29.01
N TYR A 718 1.77 5.14 30.06
CA TYR A 718 1.78 4.67 31.45
C TYR A 718 0.55 3.86 31.87
N ALA A 719 -0.39 3.59 30.94
CA ALA A 719 -1.67 2.97 31.27
C ALA A 719 -1.80 1.59 30.66
N ASP A 720 -2.62 0.73 31.30
CA ASP A 720 -2.98 -0.56 30.72
C ASP A 720 -3.88 -0.35 29.49
N VAL A 721 -3.52 -0.93 28.36
CA VAL A 721 -4.30 -0.85 27.12
C VAL A 721 -5.73 -1.38 27.25
N TYR A 722 -6.00 -2.23 28.25
CA TYR A 722 -7.32 -2.79 28.51
C TYR A 722 -8.30 -1.77 29.09
N ASP A 723 -7.80 -0.73 29.73
CA ASP A 723 -8.63 0.35 30.33
C ASP A 723 -9.00 1.41 29.29
N TYR A 724 -8.31 1.42 28.12
CA TYR A 724 -8.45 2.45 27.07
C TYR A 724 -8.89 1.83 25.75
N GLN A 725 -10.17 1.41 25.65
CA GLN A 725 -10.74 0.80 24.46
C GLN A 725 -11.58 1.77 23.60
N ASN A 726 -11.49 3.06 23.86
CA ASN A 726 -12.17 4.09 23.09
C ASN A 726 -11.66 4.13 21.66
N ARG A 727 -12.53 4.49 20.73
CA ARG A 727 -12.19 4.62 19.30
C ARG A 727 -12.04 6.09 18.90
N LEU A 728 -11.18 6.33 17.94
CA LEU A 728 -11.12 7.60 17.24
C LEU A 728 -12.45 7.85 16.50
N PRO A 729 -12.79 9.12 16.19
CA PRO A 729 -13.88 9.43 15.27
C PRO A 729 -13.71 8.73 13.91
N ASP A 730 -14.83 8.50 13.22
CA ASP A 730 -14.84 7.89 11.90
C ASP A 730 -14.08 8.75 10.88
N TYR A 731 -13.21 8.12 10.12
CA TYR A 731 -12.48 8.74 9.02
C TYR A 731 -13.38 8.94 7.81
N LYS A 732 -13.49 10.17 7.33
CA LYS A 732 -14.32 10.55 6.19
C LYS A 732 -13.52 11.46 5.26
N ARG A 733 -13.42 11.08 3.99
CA ARG A 733 -12.68 11.89 3.02
C ARG A 733 -13.30 11.78 1.63
N ALA A 734 -13.40 12.91 0.97
CA ALA A 734 -13.75 13.00 -0.44
C ALA A 734 -12.75 13.91 -1.16
N ASP A 735 -12.13 13.38 -2.22
CA ASP A 735 -11.24 14.11 -3.11
C ASP A 735 -11.87 14.16 -4.50
N ILE A 736 -11.84 15.31 -5.14
CA ILE A 736 -12.31 15.50 -6.51
C ILE A 736 -11.19 16.06 -7.37
N GLY A 737 -11.09 15.57 -8.58
CA GLY A 737 -10.15 16.10 -9.56
C GLY A 737 -10.78 16.27 -10.92
N MET A 738 -10.39 17.32 -11.62
CA MET A 738 -10.75 17.61 -12.99
C MET A 738 -9.47 17.77 -13.81
N SER A 739 -9.42 17.24 -15.01
CA SER A 739 -8.31 17.42 -15.92
C SER A 739 -8.78 17.71 -17.34
N TYR A 740 -8.21 18.74 -17.94
CA TYR A 740 -8.46 19.10 -19.33
C TYR A 740 -7.30 18.62 -20.22
N VAL A 741 -7.62 17.79 -21.22
CA VAL A 741 -6.67 17.26 -22.18
C VAL A 741 -6.45 18.30 -23.28
N VAL A 742 -5.32 19.01 -23.24
CA VAL A 742 -4.92 20.04 -24.25
C VAL A 742 -4.39 19.39 -25.51
N VAL A 743 -3.53 18.36 -25.35
CA VAL A 743 -2.99 17.51 -26.42
C VAL A 743 -3.26 16.07 -26.06
N ASP A 744 -3.96 15.37 -26.94
CA ASP A 744 -4.31 13.97 -26.77
C ASP A 744 -3.20 13.09 -27.36
N GLU A 745 -2.80 12.05 -26.62
CA GLU A 745 -1.79 11.08 -27.08
C GLU A 745 -2.26 10.31 -28.31
N ASP A 746 -3.53 10.00 -28.41
CA ASP A 746 -4.14 9.26 -29.53
C ASP A 746 -4.36 10.17 -30.76
N ASN A 747 -4.35 11.51 -30.56
CA ASN A 747 -4.50 12.48 -31.63
C ASN A 747 -3.54 13.67 -31.42
N PRO A 748 -2.22 13.49 -31.58
CA PRO A 748 -1.24 14.53 -31.32
C PRO A 748 -1.35 15.68 -32.35
N ALA A 749 -1.06 16.89 -31.91
CA ALA A 749 -1.08 18.07 -32.76
C ALA A 749 0.02 17.99 -33.84
N LYS A 750 -0.35 18.28 -35.09
CA LYS A 750 0.58 18.16 -36.25
C LYS A 750 1.46 19.40 -36.46
N SER A 751 1.12 20.55 -35.86
CA SER A 751 1.84 21.82 -36.05
C SER A 751 1.67 22.78 -34.87
N GLY A 752 2.52 23.78 -34.80
CA GLY A 752 2.52 24.80 -33.75
C GLY A 752 3.17 24.27 -32.45
N TRP A 753 3.14 25.07 -31.37
CA TRP A 753 3.78 24.73 -30.09
C TRP A 753 3.27 23.42 -29.47
N LYS A 754 2.02 23.04 -29.76
CA LYS A 754 1.41 21.78 -29.29
C LYS A 754 2.05 20.54 -29.90
N SER A 755 2.67 20.65 -31.07
CA SER A 755 3.33 19.51 -31.73
C SER A 755 4.60 19.02 -31.02
N HIS A 756 5.13 19.80 -30.07
CA HIS A 756 6.24 19.38 -29.22
C HIS A 756 5.83 18.36 -28.14
N PHE A 757 4.52 18.21 -27.89
CA PHE A 757 3.98 17.32 -26.88
C PHE A 757 3.26 16.14 -27.53
N LYS A 758 3.54 14.93 -27.07
CA LYS A 758 2.72 13.74 -27.33
C LYS A 758 1.41 13.80 -26.54
N ALA A 759 1.50 14.27 -25.29
CA ALA A 759 0.34 14.54 -24.46
C ALA A 759 0.58 15.76 -23.57
N LEU A 760 -0.47 16.54 -23.34
CA LEU A 760 -0.45 17.67 -22.42
C LEU A 760 -1.81 17.75 -21.73
N SER A 761 -1.83 17.77 -20.41
CA SER A 761 -3.05 17.96 -19.61
C SER A 761 -2.84 18.96 -18.47
N LEU A 762 -3.90 19.72 -18.19
CA LEU A 762 -3.99 20.63 -17.06
C LEU A 762 -5.01 20.07 -16.08
N GLY A 763 -4.64 19.96 -14.81
CA GLY A 763 -5.48 19.39 -13.76
C GLY A 763 -5.72 20.38 -12.63
N PHE A 764 -6.90 20.29 -12.03
CA PHE A 764 -7.27 20.95 -10.80
C PHE A 764 -7.86 19.90 -9.85
N GLU A 765 -7.36 19.85 -8.63
CA GLU A 765 -7.76 18.86 -7.63
C GLU A 765 -8.11 19.57 -6.31
N ILE A 766 -9.13 19.08 -5.65
CA ILE A 766 -9.50 19.50 -4.30
C ILE A 766 -9.45 18.27 -3.41
N PHE A 767 -8.53 18.25 -2.48
CA PHE A 767 -8.39 17.21 -1.48
C PHE A 767 -9.20 17.59 -0.24
N ASN A 768 -9.91 16.60 0.35
CA ASN A 768 -10.77 16.78 1.49
C ASN A 768 -11.82 17.91 1.27
N ILE A 769 -12.64 17.76 0.23
CA ILE A 769 -13.57 18.82 -0.22
C ILE A 769 -14.53 19.31 0.86
N PHE A 770 -14.91 18.43 1.79
CA PHE A 770 -15.81 18.76 2.90
C PHE A 770 -15.09 19.32 4.13
N ASP A 771 -13.76 19.46 4.08
CA ASP A 771 -12.93 19.96 5.18
C ASP A 771 -13.12 19.20 6.49
N VAL A 772 -13.27 17.87 6.40
CA VAL A 772 -13.48 17.02 7.57
C VAL A 772 -12.17 16.91 8.36
N GLN A 773 -12.23 17.22 9.63
CA GLN A 773 -11.12 17.06 10.56
C GLN A 773 -10.97 15.59 10.94
N ASN A 774 -10.11 14.87 10.23
CA ASN A 774 -9.84 13.47 10.49
C ASN A 774 -8.77 13.33 11.58
N SER A 775 -9.13 12.68 12.66
CA SER A 775 -8.19 12.36 13.75
C SER A 775 -7.37 11.13 13.40
N ILE A 776 -6.06 11.22 13.57
CA ILE A 776 -5.12 10.11 13.34
C ILE A 776 -4.61 9.47 14.63
N THR A 777 -4.45 10.27 15.68
CA THR A 777 -4.00 9.86 17.02
C THR A 777 -4.63 10.76 18.07
N ASN A 778 -4.47 10.38 19.33
CA ASN A 778 -4.80 11.22 20.46
C ASN A 778 -3.53 11.66 21.19
N THR A 779 -3.54 12.90 21.70
CA THR A 779 -2.65 13.34 22.76
C THR A 779 -3.37 13.14 24.09
N TRP A 780 -2.77 12.39 24.99
CA TRP A 780 -3.37 12.11 26.30
C TRP A 780 -2.90 13.15 27.32
N VAL A 781 -3.84 13.78 27.97
CA VAL A 781 -3.59 14.78 29.02
C VAL A 781 -4.36 14.40 30.27
N ARG A 782 -3.70 14.42 31.42
CA ARG A 782 -4.33 14.18 32.70
C ARG A 782 -4.45 15.51 33.46
N ASP A 783 -5.66 15.77 33.91
CA ASP A 783 -5.93 16.83 34.86
C ASP A 783 -5.52 16.39 36.28
N VAL A 784 -4.64 17.12 36.91
CA VAL A 784 -4.13 16.79 38.24
C VAL A 784 -5.17 16.97 39.35
N TYR A 785 -6.16 17.84 39.16
CA TYR A 785 -7.21 18.09 40.14
C TYR A 785 -8.36 17.10 40.03
N SER A 786 -8.96 16.99 38.86
CA SER A 786 -10.06 16.04 38.61
C SER A 786 -9.59 14.61 38.42
N LYS A 787 -8.30 14.41 38.07
CA LYS A 787 -7.66 13.13 37.73
C LYS A 787 -8.27 12.43 36.51
N PHE A 788 -9.08 13.14 35.74
CA PHE A 788 -9.59 12.65 34.49
C PHE A 788 -8.50 12.62 33.42
N GLN A 789 -8.59 11.64 32.52
CA GLN A 789 -7.75 11.50 31.34
C GLN A 789 -8.51 12.04 30.13
N TYR A 790 -7.96 13.03 29.46
CA TYR A 790 -8.54 13.60 28.24
C TYR A 790 -7.79 13.09 27.02
N ALA A 791 -8.51 12.52 26.06
CA ALA A 791 -7.99 12.14 24.75
C ALA A 791 -8.22 13.29 23.77
N ILE A 792 -7.20 14.06 23.48
CA ILE A 792 -7.27 15.22 22.60
C ILE A 792 -6.91 14.77 21.17
N PRO A 793 -7.80 14.86 20.19
CA PRO A 793 -7.55 14.40 18.85
C PRO A 793 -6.51 15.27 18.11
N ASN A 794 -5.61 14.63 17.39
CA ASN A 794 -4.67 15.26 16.49
C ASN A 794 -5.17 15.16 15.05
N TYR A 795 -5.39 16.29 14.40
CA TYR A 795 -5.85 16.40 13.02
C TYR A 795 -4.68 16.69 12.09
N LEU A 796 -4.70 16.15 10.86
CA LEU A 796 -3.57 16.33 9.94
C LEU A 796 -3.86 17.21 8.74
N THR A 797 -4.91 16.91 7.97
CA THR A 797 -5.08 17.53 6.66
C THR A 797 -6.39 18.27 6.52
N PRO A 798 -6.32 19.58 6.32
CA PRO A 798 -7.46 20.39 5.93
C PRO A 798 -7.81 20.18 4.45
N ARG A 799 -8.76 20.96 3.94
CA ARG A 799 -9.01 21.07 2.51
C ARG A 799 -7.83 21.74 1.80
N VAL A 800 -7.33 21.10 0.73
CA VAL A 800 -6.20 21.61 -0.04
C VAL A 800 -6.55 21.65 -1.52
N PHE A 801 -6.19 22.77 -2.17
CA PHE A 801 -6.30 22.96 -3.60
C PHE A 801 -4.97 22.66 -4.27
N ASN A 802 -5.00 21.89 -5.35
CA ASN A 802 -3.83 21.51 -6.11
C ASN A 802 -4.02 21.82 -7.60
N LEU A 803 -3.02 22.42 -8.20
CA LEU A 803 -2.93 22.61 -9.66
C LEU A 803 -1.86 21.68 -10.20
N ARG A 804 -2.13 21.08 -11.35
CA ARG A 804 -1.25 20.08 -11.95
C ARG A 804 -1.08 20.30 -13.43
N VAL A 805 0.14 20.15 -13.93
CA VAL A 805 0.49 20.11 -15.35
C VAL A 805 1.21 18.80 -15.63
N SER A 806 0.66 17.99 -16.53
CA SER A 806 1.28 16.73 -16.96
C SER A 806 1.63 16.81 -18.44
N MET A 807 2.90 16.54 -18.74
CA MET A 807 3.48 16.71 -20.06
C MET A 807 4.19 15.42 -20.50
N ARG A 808 3.98 15.03 -21.74
CA ARG A 808 4.72 13.93 -22.38
C ARG A 808 5.32 14.40 -23.71
N PHE A 809 6.61 14.11 -23.88
CA PHE A 809 7.38 14.46 -25.06
C PHE A 809 7.75 13.24 -25.89
#